data_f305f4c2354fdadfab527158a8e41f42
#
_entry.id   f305f4c2354fdadfab527158a8e41f42
#
_cell.length_a   1.000
_cell.length_b   1.000
_cell.length_c   1.000
_cell.angle_alpha   90.00
_cell.angle_beta   90.00
_cell.angle_gamma   90.00
#
_symmetry.space_group_name_H-M   'P 1'
#
loop_
_entity.id
_entity.type
_entity.pdbx_description
1 polymer ?
#
loop_
_entity_poly.entity_id
_entity_poly.type
_entity_poly.pdbx_seq_one_letter_code
_entity_poly.pdbx_strand_id
1 'polypeptide(L)'
;MSGQTLLLAGIVVCVLGLAFGLVVAKQLKALPVHKSMREISELIYETAKTYLVTQGKFIAILWAFIAVIIIAYFGFLTTGPDGARGMGAARVALILVMSLIGILGSAGVAWFGIRVNTYANSRSAFAALGGKPFPTYAIPLKAGMSIGTMLISVELLIMLAILIFIPSDLAGPCFIGFAIGESLGASALRIAGGIFTKIADIGSDLMKIVFKIKEDDARNPGVIADCTGDNAGDSVGPSADGFETYGVTGVALITFILLAVTDPSHQVQLLIWIFAMRIMMIVASVVSYWINEAVAKAKYGDAAHMNFEAPLTSLVWLTSAVSVVATFVVSRLLIAELGDGTLWWKLSAIITCGTLAGAIIPEVIKVFTSTSSGHVREVVTASKEGGASLNVLSGLTAGNFSAFWMGLVIIALMGAGYYISTLGGLDVVNGGIMMAPAVFAFGLIAFGFLGMGPVTIAVDSYGPVTDNAQSVYELSLIENVPNVKAEVKKDFGFDLDFEKAKGYLEENDGAGNTFKATAKPVLIGTAVVGATTMIFSIIVVLTQGLKPELISKLSILNPLFLLGLIMGGAVIYWFSGASTQAVSTGAYRAVEFIKQNIRLEGVEKASVEDSKKVVEICTQYAQKGMFNIFLVVFFATLAFAFADEFFFIGYLVSIAIFGLFQAIFMANAGGAWDNAKKVVEVELKAKGTPLHDATVVGDTVGDPFKDTSSVAMNPIIKFTTLFGLLAVELAIQMETSARVGLAAVFLAVALVFVWRSFYRMRIETGVKSTETAGAASPAH
;
A
#
# COMPACT_ATOMS: atom_id res chain seq x y z
N MET A 1 -17.53 26.96 -18.94
CA MET A 1 -18.19 26.54 -17.67
C MET A 1 -17.52 27.30 -16.54
N SER A 2 -18.27 27.79 -15.55
CA SER A 2 -17.63 28.37 -14.36
C SER A 2 -16.90 27.25 -13.61
N GLY A 3 -15.82 27.59 -12.86
CA GLY A 3 -15.09 26.61 -12.06
C GLY A 3 -16.00 25.85 -11.09
N GLN A 4 -16.95 26.54 -10.47
CA GLN A 4 -17.94 25.93 -9.59
C GLN A 4 -18.84 24.90 -10.29
N THR A 5 -19.27 25.18 -11.53
CA THR A 5 -20.05 24.21 -12.33
C THR A 5 -19.24 22.96 -12.62
N LEU A 6 -17.94 23.11 -12.90
CA LEU A 6 -17.05 21.97 -13.14
C LEU A 6 -16.87 21.10 -11.88
N LEU A 7 -16.68 21.71 -10.72
CA LEU A 7 -16.56 20.99 -9.45
C LEU A 7 -17.88 20.27 -9.08
N LEU A 8 -19.04 20.88 -9.32
CA LEU A 8 -20.33 20.23 -9.13
C LEU A 8 -20.53 19.06 -10.11
N ALA A 9 -20.09 19.19 -11.38
CA ALA A 9 -20.07 18.07 -12.31
C ALA A 9 -19.16 16.93 -11.82
N GLY A 10 -18.08 17.25 -11.14
CA GLY A 10 -17.20 16.29 -10.47
C GLY A 10 -17.92 15.43 -9.44
N ILE A 11 -18.82 16.02 -8.64
CA ILE A 11 -19.66 15.27 -7.69
C ILE A 11 -20.50 14.21 -8.45
N VAL A 12 -21.07 14.58 -9.58
CA VAL A 12 -21.85 13.63 -10.40
C VAL A 12 -20.97 12.46 -10.88
N VAL A 13 -19.75 12.73 -11.35
CA VAL A 13 -18.81 11.68 -11.76
C VAL A 13 -18.44 10.79 -10.58
N CYS A 14 -18.21 11.33 -9.39
CA CYS A 14 -17.96 10.55 -8.19
C CYS A 14 -19.15 9.64 -7.85
N VAL A 15 -20.37 10.16 -7.89
CA VAL A 15 -21.59 9.37 -7.64
C VAL A 15 -21.74 8.25 -8.69
N LEU A 16 -21.43 8.51 -9.96
CA LEU A 16 -21.43 7.47 -11.01
C LEU A 16 -20.32 6.43 -10.74
N GLY A 17 -19.15 6.84 -10.28
CA GLY A 17 -18.07 5.93 -9.89
C GLY A 17 -18.45 5.05 -8.68
N LEU A 18 -19.10 5.62 -7.67
CA LEU A 18 -19.69 4.86 -6.56
C LEU A 18 -20.73 3.85 -7.05
N ALA A 19 -21.62 4.28 -7.92
CA ALA A 19 -22.63 3.40 -8.52
C ALA A 19 -21.98 2.27 -9.32
N PHE A 20 -20.95 2.55 -10.12
CA PHE A 20 -20.18 1.53 -10.83
C PHE A 20 -19.60 0.50 -9.84
N GLY A 21 -18.90 0.92 -8.79
CA GLY A 21 -18.33 0.02 -7.80
C GLY A 21 -19.39 -0.89 -7.16
N LEU A 22 -20.52 -0.31 -6.71
CA LEU A 22 -21.61 -1.07 -6.07
C LEU A 22 -22.33 -2.03 -7.05
N VAL A 23 -22.58 -1.61 -8.29
CA VAL A 23 -23.22 -2.45 -9.31
C VAL A 23 -22.32 -3.64 -9.65
N VAL A 24 -21.02 -3.41 -9.82
CA VAL A 24 -20.04 -4.47 -10.10
C VAL A 24 -19.94 -5.43 -8.93
N ALA A 25 -19.88 -4.95 -7.69
CA ALA A 25 -19.87 -5.81 -6.48
C ALA A 25 -21.15 -6.67 -6.43
N LYS A 26 -22.31 -6.10 -6.74
CA LYS A 26 -23.58 -6.85 -6.82
C LYS A 26 -23.57 -7.91 -7.93
N GLN A 27 -23.00 -7.59 -9.09
CA GLN A 27 -22.83 -8.54 -10.19
C GLN A 27 -21.92 -9.70 -9.80
N LEU A 28 -20.77 -9.41 -9.16
CA LEU A 28 -19.85 -10.44 -8.66
C LEU A 28 -20.54 -11.37 -7.66
N LYS A 29 -21.27 -10.81 -6.70
CA LYS A 29 -22.04 -11.58 -5.73
C LYS A 29 -23.04 -12.53 -6.39
N ALA A 30 -23.65 -12.11 -7.50
CA ALA A 30 -24.66 -12.86 -8.24
C ALA A 30 -24.10 -13.96 -9.15
N LEU A 31 -22.77 -13.99 -9.40
CA LEU A 31 -22.16 -15.03 -10.23
C LEU A 31 -22.35 -16.42 -9.60
N PRO A 32 -22.45 -17.48 -10.44
CA PRO A 32 -22.56 -18.85 -9.99
C PRO A 32 -21.38 -19.26 -9.11
N VAL A 33 -21.67 -20.06 -8.09
CA VAL A 33 -20.64 -20.63 -7.21
C VAL A 33 -21.19 -21.89 -6.52
N HIS A 34 -20.37 -22.93 -6.44
CA HIS A 34 -20.74 -24.14 -5.69
C HIS A 34 -20.77 -23.87 -4.19
N LYS A 35 -21.66 -24.57 -3.47
CA LYS A 35 -21.88 -24.37 -2.04
C LYS A 35 -20.60 -24.55 -1.22
N SER A 36 -19.77 -25.59 -1.52
CA SER A 36 -18.54 -25.86 -0.79
C SER A 36 -17.54 -24.69 -0.85
N MET A 37 -17.35 -24.07 -2.04
CA MET A 37 -16.47 -22.93 -2.21
C MET A 37 -17.02 -21.66 -1.56
N ARG A 38 -18.34 -21.47 -1.64
CA ARG A 38 -19.00 -20.33 -0.99
C ARG A 38 -18.85 -20.36 0.53
N GLU A 39 -18.98 -21.52 1.16
CA GLU A 39 -18.85 -21.69 2.61
C GLU A 39 -17.43 -21.32 3.08
N ILE A 40 -16.38 -21.73 2.36
CA ILE A 40 -15.00 -21.35 2.65
C ILE A 40 -14.82 -19.83 2.53
N SER A 41 -15.30 -19.24 1.45
CA SER A 41 -15.20 -17.80 1.21
C SER A 41 -15.96 -16.96 2.26
N GLU A 42 -17.13 -17.41 2.74
CA GLU A 42 -17.85 -16.74 3.82
C GLU A 42 -17.13 -16.92 5.17
N LEU A 43 -16.47 -18.05 5.43
CA LEU A 43 -15.66 -18.26 6.63
C LEU A 43 -14.46 -17.27 6.63
N ILE A 44 -13.76 -17.13 5.50
CA ILE A 44 -12.67 -16.17 5.34
C ILE A 44 -13.18 -14.75 5.58
N TYR A 45 -14.35 -14.39 5.06
CA TYR A 45 -14.93 -13.07 5.29
C TYR A 45 -15.25 -12.83 6.77
N GLU A 46 -15.86 -13.77 7.48
CA GLU A 46 -16.23 -13.60 8.89
C GLU A 46 -14.98 -13.45 9.78
N THR A 47 -13.91 -14.17 9.48
CA THR A 47 -12.64 -14.05 10.21
C THR A 47 -11.96 -12.71 9.93
N ALA A 48 -11.89 -12.27 8.67
CA ALA A 48 -11.33 -10.99 8.28
C ALA A 48 -12.14 -9.80 8.86
N LYS A 49 -13.46 -9.89 8.88
CA LYS A 49 -14.35 -8.92 9.51
C LYS A 49 -14.08 -8.80 11.02
N THR A 50 -13.93 -9.91 11.71
CA THR A 50 -13.61 -9.93 13.15
C THR A 50 -12.28 -9.24 13.43
N TYR A 51 -11.28 -9.52 12.59
CA TYR A 51 -9.99 -8.84 12.63
C TYR A 51 -10.15 -7.32 12.45
N LEU A 52 -10.84 -6.84 11.40
CA LEU A 52 -11.05 -5.41 11.14
C LEU A 52 -11.74 -4.68 12.31
N VAL A 53 -12.79 -5.28 12.87
CA VAL A 53 -13.50 -4.70 14.02
C VAL A 53 -12.57 -4.56 15.22
N THR A 54 -11.69 -5.53 15.42
CA THR A 54 -10.71 -5.49 16.50
C THR A 54 -9.66 -4.38 16.25
N GLN A 55 -9.18 -4.23 15.00
CA GLN A 55 -8.27 -3.13 14.65
C GLN A 55 -8.94 -1.76 14.82
N GLY A 56 -10.23 -1.63 14.52
CA GLY A 56 -10.98 -0.38 14.71
C GLY A 56 -10.94 0.16 16.15
N LYS A 57 -10.93 -0.73 17.16
CA LYS A 57 -10.79 -0.34 18.57
C LYS A 57 -9.42 0.29 18.85
N PHE A 58 -8.36 -0.27 18.28
CA PHE A 58 -6.99 0.27 18.43
C PHE A 58 -6.82 1.61 17.71
N ILE A 59 -7.37 1.72 16.49
CA ILE A 59 -7.37 2.99 15.73
C ILE A 59 -8.07 4.08 16.53
N ALA A 60 -9.17 3.78 17.22
CA ALA A 60 -9.87 4.75 18.06
C ALA A 60 -8.99 5.22 19.25
N ILE A 61 -8.20 4.34 19.85
CA ILE A 61 -7.24 4.71 20.90
C ILE A 61 -6.14 5.61 20.35
N LEU A 62 -5.58 5.25 19.18
CA LEU A 62 -4.53 6.05 18.53
C LEU A 62 -5.05 7.41 18.09
N TRP A 63 -6.29 7.48 17.60
CA TRP A 63 -6.95 8.73 17.26
C TRP A 63 -7.09 9.68 18.46
N ALA A 64 -7.35 9.15 19.65
CA ALA A 64 -7.45 10.00 20.85
C ALA A 64 -6.14 10.77 21.12
N PHE A 65 -4.96 10.17 20.89
CA PHE A 65 -3.68 10.88 21.00
C PHE A 65 -3.57 12.01 19.97
N ILE A 66 -3.96 11.73 18.72
CA ILE A 66 -3.93 12.73 17.64
C ILE A 66 -4.94 13.84 17.89
N ALA A 67 -6.13 13.50 18.38
CA ALA A 67 -7.17 14.49 18.72
C ALA A 67 -6.67 15.51 19.75
N VAL A 68 -5.89 15.07 20.76
CA VAL A 68 -5.27 16.00 21.73
C VAL A 68 -4.34 16.99 21.03
N ILE A 69 -3.55 16.56 20.09
CA ILE A 69 -2.62 17.43 19.34
C ILE A 69 -3.42 18.40 18.44
N ILE A 70 -4.45 17.91 17.74
CA ILE A 70 -5.33 18.75 16.90
C ILE A 70 -6.01 19.82 17.76
N ILE A 71 -6.53 19.46 18.94
CA ILE A 71 -7.16 20.42 19.88
C ILE A 71 -6.12 21.43 20.38
N ALA A 72 -4.92 20.97 20.77
CA ALA A 72 -3.87 21.85 21.27
C ALA A 72 -3.46 22.88 20.20
N TYR A 73 -3.25 22.43 18.98
CA TYR A 73 -2.83 23.29 17.88
C TYR A 73 -3.94 24.24 17.43
N PHE A 74 -5.06 23.72 16.93
CA PHE A 74 -6.13 24.55 16.37
C PHE A 74 -6.96 25.27 17.44
N GLY A 75 -7.08 24.69 18.64
CA GLY A 75 -7.87 25.28 19.70
C GLY A 75 -7.19 26.42 20.47
N PHE A 76 -5.85 26.41 20.55
CA PHE A 76 -5.14 27.32 21.44
C PHE A 76 -4.02 28.13 20.79
N LEU A 77 -3.42 27.63 19.68
CA LEU A 77 -2.19 28.21 19.15
C LEU A 77 -2.33 28.87 17.78
N THR A 78 -3.14 28.35 16.89
CA THR A 78 -3.39 29.00 15.59
C THR A 78 -4.01 30.37 15.77
N THR A 79 -3.56 31.35 14.96
CA THR A 79 -4.19 32.66 14.91
C THR A 79 -5.39 32.60 13.97
N GLY A 80 -6.59 32.90 14.48
CA GLY A 80 -7.82 32.96 13.69
C GLY A 80 -7.83 34.14 12.71
N PRO A 81 -8.79 34.20 11.77
CA PRO A 81 -8.94 35.32 10.83
C PRO A 81 -9.16 36.66 11.50
N ASP A 82 -9.65 36.66 12.73
CA ASP A 82 -9.92 37.81 13.60
C ASP A 82 -8.68 38.23 14.45
N GLY A 83 -7.54 37.59 14.26
CA GLY A 83 -6.33 37.83 15.03
C GLY A 83 -6.33 37.23 16.45
N ALA A 84 -7.41 36.56 16.86
CA ALA A 84 -7.49 35.86 18.14
C ALA A 84 -6.67 34.59 18.13
N ARG A 85 -6.04 34.23 19.26
CA ARG A 85 -5.38 32.95 19.42
C ARG A 85 -6.39 31.83 19.58
N GLY A 86 -6.23 30.78 18.79
CA GLY A 86 -7.08 29.62 18.75
C GLY A 86 -8.35 29.79 17.92
N MET A 87 -8.79 28.70 17.32
CA MET A 87 -10.09 28.64 16.63
C MET A 87 -11.19 28.34 17.64
N GLY A 88 -12.40 28.88 17.42
CA GLY A 88 -13.56 28.57 18.27
C GLY A 88 -13.88 27.06 18.29
N ALA A 89 -14.46 26.58 19.40
CA ALA A 89 -14.72 25.17 19.64
C ALA A 89 -15.46 24.44 18.48
N ALA A 90 -16.41 25.11 17.83
CA ALA A 90 -17.15 24.57 16.70
C ALA A 90 -16.24 24.29 15.47
N ARG A 91 -15.27 25.17 15.21
CA ARG A 91 -14.29 24.99 14.12
C ARG A 91 -13.35 23.82 14.40
N VAL A 92 -12.83 23.73 15.62
CA VAL A 92 -11.99 22.60 16.06
C VAL A 92 -12.76 21.28 16.01
N ALA A 93 -14.02 21.29 16.45
CA ALA A 93 -14.88 20.10 16.34
C ALA A 93 -15.08 19.66 14.89
N LEU A 94 -15.23 20.59 13.95
CA LEU A 94 -15.34 20.25 12.53
C LEU A 94 -14.04 19.61 11.99
N ILE A 95 -12.86 20.11 12.36
CA ILE A 95 -11.57 19.53 11.99
C ILE A 95 -11.45 18.11 12.56
N LEU A 96 -11.84 17.90 13.81
CA LEU A 96 -11.87 16.55 14.42
C LEU A 96 -12.84 15.61 13.69
N VAL A 97 -14.03 16.10 13.30
CA VAL A 97 -14.98 15.33 12.50
C VAL A 97 -14.37 14.96 11.15
N MET A 98 -13.64 15.86 10.49
CA MET A 98 -12.96 15.54 9.23
C MET A 98 -11.88 14.47 9.42
N SER A 99 -11.14 14.50 10.55
CA SER A 99 -10.17 13.43 10.85
C SER A 99 -10.86 12.07 11.08
N LEU A 100 -12.02 12.04 11.72
CA LEU A 100 -12.82 10.82 11.84
C LEU A 100 -13.36 10.34 10.50
N ILE A 101 -13.79 11.25 9.62
CA ILE A 101 -14.21 10.91 8.25
C ILE A 101 -13.05 10.29 7.47
N GLY A 102 -11.81 10.79 7.64
CA GLY A 102 -10.62 10.18 7.05
C GLY A 102 -10.38 8.75 7.51
N ILE A 103 -10.45 8.49 8.82
CA ILE A 103 -10.34 7.15 9.39
C ILE A 103 -11.45 6.23 8.86
N LEU A 104 -12.69 6.69 8.89
CA LEU A 104 -13.84 5.92 8.42
C LEU A 104 -13.77 5.66 6.91
N GLY A 105 -13.21 6.59 6.13
CA GLY A 105 -12.91 6.42 4.73
C GLY A 105 -11.95 5.24 4.50
N SER A 106 -10.77 5.27 5.14
CA SER A 106 -9.78 4.18 5.05
C SER A 106 -10.35 2.83 5.50
N ALA A 107 -11.05 2.79 6.64
CA ALA A 107 -11.66 1.56 7.14
C ALA A 107 -12.82 1.07 6.26
N GLY A 108 -13.63 1.99 5.74
CA GLY A 108 -14.78 1.68 4.87
C GLY A 108 -14.36 1.09 3.53
N VAL A 109 -13.35 1.68 2.87
CA VAL A 109 -12.83 1.14 1.60
C VAL A 109 -12.11 -0.19 1.81
N ALA A 110 -11.40 -0.38 2.94
CA ALA A 110 -10.82 -1.66 3.31
C ALA A 110 -11.89 -2.73 3.50
N TRP A 111 -12.95 -2.43 4.24
CA TRP A 111 -14.08 -3.34 4.40
C TRP A 111 -14.74 -3.71 3.08
N PHE A 112 -14.99 -2.71 2.22
CA PHE A 112 -15.55 -2.94 0.89
C PHE A 112 -14.64 -3.83 0.05
N GLY A 113 -13.33 -3.58 0.06
CA GLY A 113 -12.31 -4.36 -0.65
C GLY A 113 -12.33 -5.83 -0.21
N ILE A 114 -12.26 -6.09 1.09
CA ILE A 114 -12.35 -7.45 1.66
C ILE A 114 -13.63 -8.15 1.19
N ARG A 115 -14.78 -7.48 1.24
CA ARG A 115 -16.05 -8.09 0.86
C ARG A 115 -16.12 -8.42 -0.63
N VAL A 116 -15.65 -7.53 -1.47
CA VAL A 116 -15.62 -7.75 -2.94
C VAL A 116 -14.65 -8.87 -3.29
N ASN A 117 -13.47 -8.90 -2.67
CA ASN A 117 -12.47 -9.94 -2.91
C ASN A 117 -12.98 -11.33 -2.46
N THR A 118 -13.66 -11.44 -1.32
CA THR A 118 -14.26 -12.70 -0.89
C THR A 118 -15.44 -13.15 -1.76
N TYR A 119 -16.12 -12.26 -2.47
CA TYR A 119 -17.03 -12.68 -3.53
C TYR A 119 -16.25 -13.19 -4.75
N ALA A 120 -15.20 -12.48 -5.16
CA ALA A 120 -14.48 -12.77 -6.39
C ALA A 120 -13.68 -14.08 -6.33
N ASN A 121 -13.00 -14.38 -5.20
CA ASN A 121 -12.14 -15.55 -5.07
C ASN A 121 -12.91 -16.87 -5.31
N SER A 122 -14.02 -17.09 -4.63
CA SER A 122 -14.83 -18.30 -4.81
C SER A 122 -15.49 -18.40 -6.19
N ARG A 123 -15.85 -17.27 -6.80
CA ARG A 123 -16.43 -17.26 -8.15
C ARG A 123 -15.36 -17.48 -9.23
N SER A 124 -14.15 -16.96 -9.01
CA SER A 124 -13.01 -17.23 -9.89
C SER A 124 -12.61 -18.71 -9.84
N ALA A 125 -12.51 -19.27 -8.62
CA ALA A 125 -12.26 -20.69 -8.42
C ALA A 125 -13.31 -21.58 -9.11
N PHE A 126 -14.60 -21.24 -8.97
CA PHE A 126 -15.68 -21.99 -9.60
C PHE A 126 -15.70 -21.81 -11.13
N ALA A 127 -15.44 -20.62 -11.63
CA ALA A 127 -15.39 -20.35 -13.06
C ALA A 127 -14.25 -21.12 -13.78
N ALA A 128 -13.12 -21.33 -13.11
CA ALA A 128 -11.99 -22.10 -13.63
C ALA A 128 -12.42 -23.54 -13.99
N LEU A 129 -13.35 -24.13 -13.23
CA LEU A 129 -13.89 -25.48 -13.44
C LEU A 129 -14.62 -25.65 -14.80
N GLY A 130 -15.05 -24.57 -15.42
CA GLY A 130 -15.65 -24.59 -16.76
C GLY A 130 -14.66 -24.79 -17.90
N GLY A 131 -13.36 -24.95 -17.62
CA GLY A 131 -12.32 -25.27 -18.60
C GLY A 131 -11.98 -24.13 -19.58
N LYS A 132 -12.35 -22.87 -19.25
CA LYS A 132 -12.01 -21.66 -20.02
C LYS A 132 -11.22 -20.67 -19.14
N PRO A 133 -10.08 -20.13 -19.62
CA PRO A 133 -9.23 -19.25 -18.80
C PRO A 133 -9.78 -17.83 -18.67
N PHE A 134 -10.52 -17.31 -19.66
CA PHE A 134 -10.96 -15.91 -19.64
C PHE A 134 -11.83 -15.53 -18.43
N PRO A 135 -12.82 -16.30 -17.97
CA PRO A 135 -13.58 -15.96 -16.77
C PRO A 135 -12.71 -15.93 -15.51
N THR A 136 -11.72 -16.81 -15.41
CA THR A 136 -10.75 -16.87 -14.29
C THR A 136 -9.93 -15.58 -14.20
N TYR A 137 -9.58 -14.99 -15.33
CA TYR A 137 -8.94 -13.68 -15.45
C TYR A 137 -9.91 -12.51 -15.17
N ALA A 138 -11.10 -12.55 -15.78
CA ALA A 138 -12.00 -11.39 -15.81
C ALA A 138 -12.60 -11.08 -14.43
N ILE A 139 -12.88 -12.09 -13.61
CA ILE A 139 -13.50 -11.94 -12.28
C ILE A 139 -12.61 -11.17 -11.31
N PRO A 140 -11.33 -11.54 -11.10
CA PRO A 140 -10.42 -10.77 -10.24
C PRO A 140 -10.22 -9.33 -10.70
N LEU A 141 -10.02 -9.10 -12.01
CA LEU A 141 -9.84 -7.75 -12.53
C LEU A 141 -11.10 -6.90 -12.33
N LYS A 142 -12.28 -7.48 -12.53
CA LYS A 142 -13.55 -6.81 -12.29
C LYS A 142 -13.74 -6.43 -10.82
N ALA A 143 -13.31 -7.28 -9.90
CA ALA A 143 -13.30 -7.00 -8.47
C ALA A 143 -12.37 -5.81 -8.16
N GLY A 144 -11.14 -5.84 -8.66
CA GLY A 144 -10.18 -4.77 -8.48
C GLY A 144 -10.66 -3.44 -9.05
N MET A 145 -11.28 -3.42 -10.23
CA MET A 145 -11.89 -2.20 -10.81
C MET A 145 -13.05 -1.66 -9.98
N SER A 146 -13.87 -2.54 -9.39
CA SER A 146 -14.92 -2.13 -8.44
C SER A 146 -14.31 -1.42 -7.23
N ILE A 147 -13.26 -1.98 -6.64
CA ILE A 147 -12.57 -1.43 -5.47
C ILE A 147 -11.89 -0.11 -5.83
N GLY A 148 -11.08 -0.09 -6.89
CA GLY A 148 -10.31 1.09 -7.30
C GLY A 148 -11.20 2.27 -7.67
N THR A 149 -12.27 2.05 -8.41
CA THR A 149 -13.21 3.11 -8.77
C THR A 149 -13.99 3.62 -7.55
N MET A 150 -14.42 2.71 -6.66
CA MET A 150 -15.14 3.05 -5.43
C MET A 150 -14.29 3.95 -4.54
N LEU A 151 -13.06 3.52 -4.21
CA LEU A 151 -12.23 4.26 -3.26
C LEU A 151 -11.85 5.66 -3.76
N ILE A 152 -11.45 5.77 -5.05
CA ILE A 152 -11.10 7.07 -5.64
C ILE A 152 -12.33 8.00 -5.67
N SER A 153 -13.51 7.44 -5.95
CA SER A 153 -14.75 8.23 -5.97
C SER A 153 -15.17 8.70 -4.57
N VAL A 154 -15.02 7.87 -3.54
CA VAL A 154 -15.28 8.27 -2.12
C VAL A 154 -14.33 9.38 -1.72
N GLU A 155 -13.05 9.20 -1.97
CA GLU A 155 -12.01 10.14 -1.58
C GLU A 155 -12.21 11.50 -2.26
N LEU A 156 -12.37 11.49 -3.59
CA LEU A 156 -12.60 12.71 -4.36
C LEU A 156 -13.91 13.40 -3.98
N LEU A 157 -14.97 12.64 -3.67
CA LEU A 157 -16.24 13.18 -3.21
C LEU A 157 -16.08 13.95 -1.89
N ILE A 158 -15.31 13.38 -0.94
CA ILE A 158 -15.05 14.05 0.36
C ILE A 158 -14.23 15.31 0.12
N MET A 159 -13.16 15.25 -0.70
CA MET A 159 -12.35 16.43 -1.01
C MET A 159 -13.16 17.52 -1.71
N LEU A 160 -14.02 17.18 -2.67
CA LEU A 160 -14.91 18.13 -3.33
C LEU A 160 -15.92 18.73 -2.34
N ALA A 161 -16.44 17.92 -1.41
CA ALA A 161 -17.34 18.42 -0.37
C ALA A 161 -16.64 19.43 0.54
N ILE A 162 -15.39 19.19 0.94
CA ILE A 162 -14.60 20.15 1.72
C ILE A 162 -14.40 21.44 0.91
N LEU A 163 -13.99 21.33 -0.34
CA LEU A 163 -13.69 22.49 -1.19
C LEU A 163 -14.92 23.37 -1.48
N ILE A 164 -16.09 22.74 -1.68
CA ILE A 164 -17.31 23.46 -2.11
C ILE A 164 -18.13 23.98 -0.93
N PHE A 165 -18.23 23.22 0.15
CA PHE A 165 -19.18 23.48 1.23
C PHE A 165 -18.55 24.04 2.51
N ILE A 166 -17.24 23.88 2.71
CA ILE A 166 -16.53 24.44 3.87
C ILE A 166 -16.06 25.86 3.54
N PRO A 167 -16.21 26.83 4.48
CA PRO A 167 -15.65 28.19 4.30
C PRO A 167 -14.15 28.15 3.98
N SER A 168 -13.71 29.05 3.10
CA SER A 168 -12.34 29.07 2.56
C SER A 168 -11.25 29.17 3.64
N ASP A 169 -11.52 29.88 4.74
CA ASP A 169 -10.62 30.03 5.88
C ASP A 169 -10.49 28.75 6.73
N LEU A 170 -11.43 27.83 6.59
CA LEU A 170 -11.45 26.55 7.33
C LEU A 170 -11.19 25.33 6.44
N ALA A 171 -11.28 25.48 5.13
CA ALA A 171 -11.08 24.37 4.18
C ALA A 171 -9.68 23.75 4.31
N GLY A 172 -8.61 24.56 4.40
CA GLY A 172 -7.24 24.08 4.60
C GLY A 172 -7.08 23.23 5.87
N PRO A 173 -7.42 23.73 7.05
CA PRO A 173 -7.45 22.94 8.30
C PRO A 173 -8.29 21.66 8.21
N CYS A 174 -9.43 21.67 7.51
CA CYS A 174 -10.27 20.49 7.30
C CYS A 174 -9.60 19.46 6.39
N PHE A 175 -8.91 19.88 5.32
CA PHE A 175 -8.09 18.99 4.50
C PHE A 175 -6.97 18.34 5.31
N ILE A 176 -6.26 19.10 6.14
CA ILE A 176 -5.20 18.55 7.00
C ILE A 176 -5.79 17.56 8.00
N GLY A 177 -6.89 17.87 8.66
CA GLY A 177 -7.59 16.98 9.58
C GLY A 177 -8.01 15.68 8.90
N PHE A 178 -8.62 15.76 7.72
CA PHE A 178 -9.01 14.61 6.89
C PHE A 178 -7.79 13.75 6.52
N ALA A 179 -6.73 14.37 6.00
CA ALA A 179 -5.50 13.68 5.59
C ALA A 179 -4.80 12.97 6.77
N ILE A 180 -4.73 13.59 7.95
CA ILE A 180 -4.18 12.96 9.16
C ILE A 180 -5.04 11.74 9.55
N GLY A 181 -6.36 11.85 9.47
CA GLY A 181 -7.28 10.76 9.79
C GLY A 181 -7.12 9.56 8.85
N GLU A 182 -7.09 9.80 7.54
CA GLU A 182 -6.89 8.72 6.55
C GLU A 182 -5.51 8.07 6.68
N SER A 183 -4.47 8.86 6.95
CA SER A 183 -3.11 8.38 7.13
C SER A 183 -2.96 7.55 8.41
N LEU A 184 -3.63 7.93 9.51
CA LEU A 184 -3.72 7.10 10.71
C LEU A 184 -4.40 5.76 10.41
N GLY A 185 -5.57 5.80 9.77
CA GLY A 185 -6.34 4.60 9.43
C GLY A 185 -5.54 3.64 8.55
N ALA A 186 -4.96 4.14 7.47
CA ALA A 186 -4.15 3.37 6.54
C ALA A 186 -2.89 2.80 7.20
N SER A 187 -2.14 3.60 7.98
CA SER A 187 -0.93 3.16 8.69
C SER A 187 -1.22 2.01 9.66
N ALA A 188 -2.24 2.16 10.49
CA ALA A 188 -2.60 1.15 11.48
C ALA A 188 -3.06 -0.15 10.81
N LEU A 189 -3.94 -0.06 9.81
CA LEU A 189 -4.43 -1.23 9.06
C LEU A 189 -3.31 -1.91 8.29
N ARG A 190 -2.40 -1.14 7.68
CA ARG A 190 -1.31 -1.68 6.87
C ARG A 190 -0.25 -2.38 7.70
N ILE A 191 0.17 -1.80 8.83
CA ILE A 191 1.13 -2.42 9.74
C ILE A 191 0.54 -3.71 10.33
N ALA A 192 -0.67 -3.63 10.89
CA ALA A 192 -1.31 -4.77 11.52
C ALA A 192 -1.64 -5.87 10.50
N GLY A 193 -2.17 -5.50 9.32
CA GLY A 193 -2.50 -6.43 8.24
C GLY A 193 -1.27 -7.16 7.72
N GLY A 194 -0.18 -6.44 7.45
CA GLY A 194 1.07 -7.02 6.98
C GLY A 194 1.73 -7.97 8.00
N ILE A 195 1.68 -7.65 9.30
CA ILE A 195 2.16 -8.56 10.35
C ILE A 195 1.26 -9.78 10.44
N PHE A 196 -0.06 -9.61 10.39
CA PHE A 196 -1.02 -10.71 10.48
C PHE A 196 -0.85 -11.72 9.34
N THR A 197 -0.90 -11.22 8.09
CA THR A 197 -0.84 -12.10 6.91
C THR A 197 0.44 -12.93 6.91
N LYS A 198 1.59 -12.32 7.22
CA LYS A 198 2.86 -13.04 7.16
C LYS A 198 3.15 -13.94 8.36
N ILE A 199 2.53 -13.72 9.50
CA ILE A 199 2.49 -14.73 10.58
C ILE A 199 1.73 -15.97 10.12
N ALA A 200 0.59 -15.79 9.47
CA ALA A 200 -0.29 -16.88 9.02
C ALA A 200 0.35 -17.67 7.87
N ASP A 201 0.85 -16.97 6.86
CA ASP A 201 1.52 -17.52 5.68
C ASP A 201 2.75 -18.36 6.08
N ILE A 202 3.72 -17.79 6.81
CA ILE A 202 4.89 -18.51 7.32
C ILE A 202 4.46 -19.69 8.20
N GLY A 203 3.44 -19.50 9.04
CA GLY A 203 2.89 -20.54 9.91
C GLY A 203 2.31 -21.71 9.11
N SER A 204 1.64 -21.43 8.01
CA SER A 204 1.06 -22.42 7.10
C SER A 204 2.13 -23.09 6.24
N ASP A 205 2.98 -22.31 5.59
CA ASP A 205 3.96 -22.76 4.60
C ASP A 205 5.05 -23.67 5.18
N LEU A 206 5.54 -23.36 6.38
CA LEU A 206 6.54 -24.22 7.01
C LEU A 206 6.06 -25.64 7.27
N MET A 207 4.74 -25.89 7.29
CA MET A 207 4.19 -27.24 7.40
C MET A 207 4.43 -28.09 6.14
N LYS A 208 4.60 -27.46 4.98
CA LYS A 208 5.00 -28.13 3.73
C LYS A 208 6.36 -28.82 3.90
N ILE A 209 7.31 -28.15 4.56
CA ILE A 209 8.65 -28.71 4.84
C ILE A 209 8.60 -29.72 5.98
N VAL A 210 7.93 -29.38 7.08
CA VAL A 210 7.95 -30.18 8.32
C VAL A 210 7.19 -31.50 8.19
N PHE A 211 6.01 -31.48 7.55
CA PHE A 211 5.13 -32.64 7.42
C PHE A 211 5.04 -33.19 6.00
N LYS A 212 5.69 -32.55 5.02
CA LYS A 212 5.64 -32.94 3.59
C LYS A 212 4.21 -32.99 3.05
N ILE A 213 3.35 -32.08 3.51
CA ILE A 213 1.98 -31.92 3.03
C ILE A 213 1.94 -30.98 1.83
N LYS A 214 0.81 -30.99 1.12
CA LYS A 214 0.57 -30.07 -0.01
C LYS A 214 0.38 -28.63 0.50
N GLU A 215 0.60 -27.68 -0.39
CA GLU A 215 0.11 -26.31 -0.23
C GLU A 215 -1.41 -26.35 -0.03
N ASP A 216 -1.96 -25.48 0.80
CA ASP A 216 -3.38 -25.41 1.10
C ASP A 216 -4.02 -26.75 1.53
N ASP A 217 -3.25 -27.62 2.16
CA ASP A 217 -3.80 -28.88 2.70
C ASP A 217 -4.90 -28.59 3.73
N ALA A 218 -6.12 -29.03 3.43
CA ALA A 218 -7.28 -28.76 4.27
C ALA A 218 -7.14 -29.24 5.72
N ARG A 219 -6.19 -30.15 6.02
CA ARG A 219 -5.87 -30.61 7.37
C ARG A 219 -4.95 -29.67 8.14
N ASN A 220 -4.34 -28.70 7.46
CA ASN A 220 -3.50 -27.68 8.09
C ASN A 220 -4.38 -26.54 8.65
N PRO A 221 -4.46 -26.33 9.97
CA PRO A 221 -5.30 -25.28 10.56
C PRO A 221 -4.77 -23.87 10.24
N GLY A 222 -3.54 -23.74 9.72
CA GLY A 222 -2.95 -22.46 9.30
C GLY A 222 -3.59 -21.89 8.04
N VAL A 223 -4.08 -22.70 7.11
CA VAL A 223 -4.53 -22.24 5.79
C VAL A 223 -5.71 -21.25 5.86
N ILE A 224 -6.66 -21.44 6.76
CA ILE A 224 -7.77 -20.46 6.96
C ILE A 224 -7.23 -19.15 7.52
N ALA A 225 -6.21 -19.18 8.36
CA ALA A 225 -5.58 -17.98 8.88
C ALA A 225 -4.81 -17.24 7.76
N ASP A 226 -4.17 -17.99 6.89
CA ASP A 226 -3.46 -17.50 5.71
C ASP A 226 -4.41 -16.77 4.74
N CYS A 227 -5.45 -17.44 4.27
CA CYS A 227 -6.51 -16.81 3.47
C CYS A 227 -7.17 -15.59 4.16
N THR A 228 -7.29 -15.62 5.50
CA THR A 228 -7.78 -14.47 6.27
C THR A 228 -6.76 -13.33 6.21
N GLY A 229 -5.47 -13.65 6.29
CA GLY A 229 -4.36 -12.73 6.21
C GLY A 229 -4.30 -11.99 4.88
N ASP A 230 -4.43 -12.70 3.76
CA ASP A 230 -4.48 -12.08 2.42
C ASP A 230 -5.61 -11.05 2.31
N ASN A 231 -6.77 -11.34 2.89
CA ASN A 231 -7.86 -10.37 2.92
C ASN A 231 -7.63 -9.25 3.94
N ALA A 232 -7.04 -9.53 5.09
CA ALA A 232 -6.80 -8.54 6.16
C ALA A 232 -5.54 -7.70 5.94
N GLY A 233 -4.57 -8.20 5.19
CA GLY A 233 -3.29 -7.55 4.88
C GLY A 233 -3.21 -7.09 3.44
N ASP A 234 -3.21 -8.03 2.51
CA ASP A 234 -2.92 -7.76 1.11
C ASP A 234 -4.08 -7.10 0.35
N SER A 235 -5.34 -7.43 0.69
CA SER A 235 -6.50 -6.72 0.13
C SER A 235 -6.71 -5.34 0.77
N VAL A 236 -6.33 -5.16 2.04
CA VAL A 236 -6.37 -3.86 2.71
C VAL A 236 -5.33 -2.90 2.14
N GLY A 237 -4.18 -3.42 1.69
CA GLY A 237 -3.13 -2.63 1.07
C GLY A 237 -3.62 -1.74 -0.06
N PRO A 238 -4.05 -2.32 -1.19
CA PRO A 238 -4.51 -1.52 -2.33
C PRO A 238 -5.72 -0.64 -1.99
N SER A 239 -6.56 -1.01 -1.03
CA SER A 239 -7.74 -0.22 -0.66
C SER A 239 -7.41 0.93 0.30
N ALA A 240 -6.99 0.67 1.52
CA ALA A 240 -6.74 1.72 2.52
C ALA A 240 -5.50 2.57 2.19
N ASP A 241 -4.40 1.94 1.75
CA ASP A 241 -3.18 2.65 1.35
C ASP A 241 -3.38 3.42 0.02
N GLY A 242 -4.14 2.85 -0.92
CA GLY A 242 -4.57 3.55 -2.12
C GLY A 242 -5.42 4.79 -1.81
N PHE A 243 -6.40 4.67 -0.92
CA PHE A 243 -7.25 5.77 -0.46
C PHE A 243 -6.39 6.89 0.14
N GLU A 244 -5.55 6.58 1.09
CA GLU A 244 -4.63 7.53 1.72
C GLU A 244 -3.64 8.14 0.71
N THR A 245 -3.07 7.35 -0.21
CA THR A 245 -2.11 7.86 -1.20
C THR A 245 -2.73 8.92 -2.11
N TYR A 246 -3.99 8.75 -2.49
CA TYR A 246 -4.74 9.72 -3.27
C TYR A 246 -5.04 10.99 -2.48
N GLY A 247 -5.55 10.87 -1.26
CA GLY A 247 -5.90 11.99 -0.41
C GLY A 247 -4.69 12.84 -0.04
N VAL A 248 -3.68 12.21 0.55
CA VAL A 248 -2.48 12.89 1.02
C VAL A 248 -1.71 13.60 -0.11
N THR A 249 -1.57 12.96 -1.29
CA THR A 249 -0.92 13.61 -2.42
C THR A 249 -1.68 14.82 -2.91
N GLY A 250 -3.03 14.77 -2.87
CA GLY A 250 -3.87 15.92 -3.19
C GLY A 250 -3.74 17.04 -2.19
N VAL A 251 -3.80 16.72 -0.91
CA VAL A 251 -3.66 17.71 0.17
C VAL A 251 -2.27 18.36 0.14
N ALA A 252 -1.22 17.59 -0.14
CA ALA A 252 0.13 18.14 -0.30
C ALA A 252 0.22 19.18 -1.43
N LEU A 253 -0.38 18.89 -2.59
CA LEU A 253 -0.43 19.86 -3.71
C LEU A 253 -1.31 21.07 -3.40
N ILE A 254 -2.47 20.89 -2.78
CA ILE A 254 -3.34 21.99 -2.36
C ILE A 254 -2.59 22.91 -1.39
N THR A 255 -1.96 22.34 -0.36
CA THR A 255 -1.17 23.08 0.63
C THR A 255 -0.03 23.85 -0.04
N PHE A 256 0.69 23.19 -0.96
CA PHE A 256 1.76 23.84 -1.70
C PHE A 256 1.26 25.03 -2.54
N ILE A 257 0.16 24.87 -3.30
CA ILE A 257 -0.41 25.94 -4.11
C ILE A 257 -0.79 27.15 -3.24
N LEU A 258 -1.44 26.88 -2.09
CA LEU A 258 -1.86 27.94 -1.17
C LEU A 258 -0.68 28.69 -0.55
N LEU A 259 0.47 28.03 -0.35
CA LEU A 259 1.68 28.65 0.22
C LEU A 259 2.60 29.28 -0.82
N ALA A 260 2.73 28.68 -2.00
CA ALA A 260 3.74 29.04 -2.99
C ALA A 260 3.25 29.99 -4.09
N VAL A 261 1.95 30.03 -4.37
CA VAL A 261 1.34 30.91 -5.39
C VAL A 261 0.78 32.16 -4.70
N THR A 262 1.24 33.32 -5.12
CA THR A 262 0.91 34.58 -4.45
C THR A 262 -0.40 35.22 -4.92
N ASP A 263 -0.79 34.99 -6.18
CA ASP A 263 -2.03 35.53 -6.75
C ASP A 263 -3.21 34.59 -6.48
N PRO A 264 -4.26 35.06 -5.75
CA PRO A 264 -5.44 34.24 -5.46
C PRO A 264 -6.17 33.72 -6.71
N SER A 265 -6.14 34.45 -7.82
CA SER A 265 -6.77 34.01 -9.07
C SER A 265 -6.06 32.80 -9.68
N HIS A 266 -4.74 32.80 -9.66
CA HIS A 266 -3.92 31.68 -10.09
C HIS A 266 -4.07 30.47 -9.13
N GLN A 267 -4.16 30.71 -7.81
CA GLN A 267 -4.45 29.65 -6.83
C GLN A 267 -5.76 28.92 -7.18
N VAL A 268 -6.84 29.67 -7.33
CA VAL A 268 -8.17 29.11 -7.67
C VAL A 268 -8.14 28.34 -8.98
N GLN A 269 -7.49 28.88 -10.02
CA GLN A 269 -7.39 28.25 -11.32
C GLN A 269 -6.61 26.92 -11.25
N LEU A 270 -5.48 26.87 -10.54
CA LEU A 270 -4.71 25.67 -10.33
C LEU A 270 -5.44 24.62 -9.51
N LEU A 271 -6.16 25.02 -8.46
CA LEU A 271 -6.99 24.11 -7.65
C LEU A 271 -8.09 23.47 -8.50
N ILE A 272 -8.84 24.27 -9.26
CA ILE A 272 -9.87 23.78 -10.17
C ILE A 272 -9.27 22.78 -11.19
N TRP A 273 -8.11 23.11 -11.75
CA TRP A 273 -7.42 22.25 -12.71
C TRP A 273 -7.00 20.91 -12.09
N ILE A 274 -6.43 20.88 -10.88
CA ILE A 274 -6.04 19.64 -10.19
C ILE A 274 -7.27 18.76 -9.91
N PHE A 275 -8.38 19.34 -9.45
CA PHE A 275 -9.61 18.59 -9.24
C PHE A 275 -10.20 18.07 -10.54
N ALA A 276 -10.16 18.85 -11.62
CA ALA A 276 -10.58 18.40 -12.96
C ALA A 276 -9.75 17.22 -13.46
N MET A 277 -8.42 17.25 -13.22
CA MET A 277 -7.54 16.12 -13.53
C MET A 277 -7.94 14.86 -12.78
N ARG A 278 -8.26 14.95 -11.49
CA ARG A 278 -8.71 13.79 -10.70
C ARG A 278 -10.05 13.22 -11.21
N ILE A 279 -10.98 14.08 -11.56
CA ILE A 279 -12.26 13.66 -12.17
C ILE A 279 -11.99 12.91 -13.48
N MET A 280 -11.12 13.46 -14.32
CA MET A 280 -10.73 12.86 -15.60
C MET A 280 -10.08 11.48 -15.42
N MET A 281 -9.23 11.29 -14.39
CA MET A 281 -8.56 10.02 -14.09
C MET A 281 -9.54 8.87 -13.85
N ILE A 282 -10.67 9.12 -13.17
CA ILE A 282 -11.74 8.13 -12.98
C ILE A 282 -12.31 7.71 -14.34
N VAL A 283 -12.67 8.70 -15.16
CA VAL A 283 -13.28 8.45 -16.47
C VAL A 283 -12.32 7.70 -17.39
N ALA A 284 -11.06 8.16 -17.48
CA ALA A 284 -10.03 7.53 -18.30
C ALA A 284 -9.78 6.07 -17.90
N SER A 285 -9.74 5.77 -16.61
CA SER A 285 -9.53 4.41 -16.11
C SER A 285 -10.70 3.48 -16.44
N VAL A 286 -11.93 3.92 -16.22
CA VAL A 286 -13.13 3.11 -16.53
C VAL A 286 -13.28 2.86 -18.03
N VAL A 287 -13.03 3.88 -18.85
CA VAL A 287 -13.08 3.73 -20.32
C VAL A 287 -12.00 2.77 -20.81
N SER A 288 -10.76 2.91 -20.31
CA SER A 288 -9.66 2.02 -20.66
C SER A 288 -9.93 0.57 -20.24
N TYR A 289 -10.54 0.36 -19.08
CA TYR A 289 -10.95 -0.96 -18.60
C TYR A 289 -11.96 -1.59 -19.55
N TRP A 290 -13.02 -0.87 -19.97
CA TRP A 290 -14.01 -1.42 -20.88
C TRP A 290 -13.43 -1.77 -22.27
N ILE A 291 -12.53 -0.93 -22.79
CA ILE A 291 -11.85 -1.21 -24.06
C ILE A 291 -10.99 -2.47 -23.91
N ASN A 292 -10.18 -2.55 -22.84
CA ASN A 292 -9.30 -3.70 -22.60
C ASN A 292 -10.10 -4.99 -22.37
N GLU A 293 -11.20 -4.94 -21.63
CA GLU A 293 -12.07 -6.10 -21.40
C GLU A 293 -12.69 -6.60 -22.72
N ALA A 294 -13.14 -5.68 -23.59
CA ALA A 294 -13.67 -6.04 -24.89
C ALA A 294 -12.62 -6.71 -25.80
N VAL A 295 -11.38 -6.17 -25.82
CA VAL A 295 -10.27 -6.73 -26.59
C VAL A 295 -9.85 -8.10 -26.01
N ALA A 296 -9.71 -8.22 -24.72
CA ALA A 296 -9.34 -9.47 -24.05
C ALA A 296 -10.41 -10.54 -24.27
N LYS A 297 -11.69 -10.19 -24.18
CA LYS A 297 -12.81 -11.10 -24.47
C LYS A 297 -12.82 -11.56 -25.91
N ALA A 298 -12.58 -10.66 -26.86
CA ALA A 298 -12.52 -11.03 -28.28
C ALA A 298 -11.35 -11.98 -28.58
N LYS A 299 -10.21 -11.82 -27.88
CA LYS A 299 -9.03 -12.64 -28.09
C LYS A 299 -9.06 -13.97 -27.33
N TYR A 300 -9.55 -13.98 -26.11
CA TYR A 300 -9.41 -15.11 -25.17
C TYR A 300 -10.75 -15.73 -24.75
N GLY A 301 -11.89 -15.17 -25.14
CA GLY A 301 -13.21 -15.62 -24.67
C GLY A 301 -13.51 -17.10 -24.94
N ASP A 302 -13.04 -17.63 -26.08
CA ASP A 302 -13.17 -19.03 -26.47
C ASP A 302 -11.83 -19.79 -26.56
N ALA A 303 -10.72 -19.14 -26.16
CA ALA A 303 -9.41 -19.74 -26.19
C ALA A 303 -9.24 -20.81 -25.10
N ALA A 304 -8.47 -21.86 -25.42
CA ALA A 304 -8.09 -22.89 -24.45
C ALA A 304 -6.86 -22.49 -23.62
N HIS A 305 -6.07 -21.52 -24.08
CA HIS A 305 -4.88 -21.01 -23.40
C HIS A 305 -4.90 -19.50 -23.40
N MET A 306 -4.39 -18.91 -22.33
CA MET A 306 -4.32 -17.48 -22.14
C MET A 306 -3.03 -17.11 -21.43
N ASN A 307 -2.38 -16.05 -21.87
CA ASN A 307 -1.35 -15.39 -21.05
C ASN A 307 -2.08 -14.39 -20.14
N PHE A 308 -2.12 -14.67 -18.85
CA PHE A 308 -2.85 -13.86 -17.86
C PHE A 308 -2.21 -12.48 -17.63
N GLU A 309 -0.88 -12.35 -17.79
CA GLU A 309 -0.18 -11.06 -17.63
C GLU A 309 -0.43 -10.09 -18.79
N ALA A 310 -0.55 -10.58 -20.02
CA ALA A 310 -0.61 -9.75 -21.21
C ALA A 310 -1.78 -8.74 -21.23
N PRO A 311 -3.02 -9.09 -20.89
CA PRO A 311 -4.12 -8.12 -20.86
C PRO A 311 -4.03 -7.16 -19.66
N LEU A 312 -3.39 -7.54 -18.54
CA LEU A 312 -3.14 -6.63 -17.43
C LEU A 312 -2.09 -5.57 -17.82
N THR A 313 -1.00 -5.99 -18.46
CA THR A 313 0.00 -5.07 -19.03
C THR A 313 -0.61 -4.14 -20.07
N SER A 314 -1.45 -4.68 -20.96
CA SER A 314 -2.18 -3.88 -21.99
C SER A 314 -3.07 -2.83 -21.34
N LEU A 315 -3.77 -3.18 -20.25
CA LEU A 315 -4.62 -2.23 -19.52
C LEU A 315 -3.82 -1.06 -18.94
N VAL A 316 -2.67 -1.33 -18.32
CA VAL A 316 -1.79 -0.30 -17.75
C VAL A 316 -1.31 0.66 -18.83
N TRP A 317 -0.78 0.16 -19.96
CA TRP A 317 -0.29 1.00 -21.06
C TRP A 317 -1.41 1.76 -21.76
N LEU A 318 -2.56 1.14 -22.00
CA LEU A 318 -3.73 1.80 -22.59
C LEU A 318 -4.21 2.95 -21.69
N THR A 319 -4.33 2.70 -20.40
CA THR A 319 -4.78 3.72 -19.44
C THR A 319 -3.78 4.87 -19.36
N SER A 320 -2.48 4.56 -19.34
CA SER A 320 -1.42 5.57 -19.39
C SER A 320 -1.55 6.47 -20.62
N ALA A 321 -1.68 5.88 -21.81
CA ALA A 321 -1.84 6.63 -23.05
C ALA A 321 -3.09 7.51 -23.06
N VAL A 322 -4.24 6.98 -22.65
CA VAL A 322 -5.51 7.73 -22.55
C VAL A 322 -5.37 8.88 -21.54
N SER A 323 -4.76 8.62 -20.37
CA SER A 323 -4.55 9.64 -19.34
C SER A 323 -3.62 10.76 -19.82
N VAL A 324 -2.53 10.45 -20.54
CA VAL A 324 -1.64 11.45 -21.11
C VAL A 324 -2.40 12.35 -22.08
N VAL A 325 -3.11 11.80 -23.05
CA VAL A 325 -3.89 12.58 -24.01
C VAL A 325 -4.92 13.46 -23.31
N ALA A 326 -5.68 12.89 -22.37
CA ALA A 326 -6.68 13.62 -21.62
C ALA A 326 -6.07 14.73 -20.75
N THR A 327 -4.88 14.53 -20.17
CA THR A 327 -4.14 15.54 -19.42
C THR A 327 -3.85 16.78 -20.27
N PHE A 328 -3.33 16.62 -21.48
CA PHE A 328 -3.07 17.75 -22.38
C PHE A 328 -4.37 18.45 -22.81
N VAL A 329 -5.43 17.69 -23.12
CA VAL A 329 -6.72 18.26 -23.52
C VAL A 329 -7.33 19.09 -22.38
N VAL A 330 -7.42 18.52 -21.18
CA VAL A 330 -8.03 19.22 -20.02
C VAL A 330 -7.18 20.43 -19.62
N SER A 331 -5.85 20.33 -19.63
CA SER A 331 -4.98 21.49 -19.35
C SER A 331 -5.15 22.60 -20.38
N ARG A 332 -5.24 22.26 -21.68
CA ARG A 332 -5.50 23.25 -22.73
C ARG A 332 -6.83 23.97 -22.54
N LEU A 333 -7.84 23.27 -22.06
CA LEU A 333 -9.18 23.84 -21.84
C LEU A 333 -9.28 24.71 -20.58
N LEU A 334 -8.54 24.40 -19.51
CA LEU A 334 -8.69 25.05 -18.21
C LEU A 334 -7.62 26.08 -17.86
N ILE A 335 -6.39 25.87 -18.32
CA ILE A 335 -5.24 26.70 -17.95
C ILE A 335 -4.46 27.22 -19.17
N ALA A 336 -5.13 27.33 -20.32
CA ALA A 336 -4.51 27.85 -21.54
C ALA A 336 -3.93 29.25 -21.41
N GLU A 337 -4.57 30.12 -20.60
CA GLU A 337 -4.20 31.51 -20.40
C GLU A 337 -3.46 31.74 -19.07
N LEU A 338 -3.11 30.68 -18.34
CA LEU A 338 -2.41 30.79 -17.07
C LEU A 338 -0.98 31.30 -17.29
N GLY A 339 -0.59 32.31 -16.55
CA GLY A 339 0.74 32.92 -16.59
C GLY A 339 1.10 33.46 -17.99
N ASP A 340 2.14 32.92 -18.60
CA ASP A 340 2.65 33.31 -19.93
C ASP A 340 1.90 32.63 -21.11
N GLY A 341 0.83 31.89 -20.84
CA GLY A 341 0.06 31.14 -21.85
C GLY A 341 0.75 29.86 -22.32
N THR A 342 1.91 29.48 -21.77
CA THR A 342 2.62 28.24 -22.12
C THR A 342 2.52 27.18 -21.01
N LEU A 343 2.06 27.53 -19.83
CA LEU A 343 2.03 26.65 -18.67
C LEU A 343 1.16 25.40 -18.86
N TRP A 344 0.11 25.48 -19.66
CA TRP A 344 -0.77 24.34 -19.91
C TRP A 344 -0.02 23.10 -20.45
N TRP A 345 0.93 23.28 -21.39
CA TRP A 345 1.68 22.16 -21.93
C TRP A 345 2.85 21.76 -21.02
N LYS A 346 3.51 22.72 -20.34
CA LYS A 346 4.61 22.45 -19.40
C LYS A 346 4.12 21.63 -18.22
N LEU A 347 3.02 22.02 -17.58
CA LEU A 347 2.43 21.30 -16.46
C LEU A 347 1.89 19.93 -16.90
N SER A 348 1.30 19.84 -18.10
CA SER A 348 0.89 18.54 -18.67
C SER A 348 2.08 17.62 -18.92
N ALA A 349 3.19 18.13 -19.44
CA ALA A 349 4.39 17.35 -19.66
C ALA A 349 5.00 16.83 -18.34
N ILE A 350 4.96 17.64 -17.28
CA ILE A 350 5.41 17.23 -15.94
C ILE A 350 4.51 16.12 -15.38
N ILE A 351 3.19 16.25 -15.46
CA ILE A 351 2.26 15.19 -15.04
C ILE A 351 2.51 13.93 -15.88
N THR A 352 2.78 14.08 -17.18
CA THR A 352 3.08 12.95 -18.07
C THR A 352 4.31 12.17 -17.62
N CYS A 353 5.36 12.82 -17.10
CA CYS A 353 6.50 12.12 -16.51
C CYS A 353 6.05 11.17 -15.40
N GLY A 354 5.12 11.60 -14.54
CA GLY A 354 4.53 10.75 -13.48
C GLY A 354 3.66 9.63 -14.04
N THR A 355 2.80 9.92 -15.02
CA THR A 355 1.94 8.91 -15.64
C THR A 355 2.75 7.83 -16.36
N LEU A 356 3.82 8.23 -17.06
CA LEU A 356 4.76 7.30 -17.67
C LEU A 356 5.54 6.49 -16.62
N ALA A 357 5.89 7.09 -15.49
CA ALA A 357 6.50 6.35 -14.38
C ALA A 357 5.58 5.22 -13.91
N GLY A 358 4.28 5.48 -13.75
CA GLY A 358 3.29 4.47 -13.38
C GLY A 358 3.19 3.28 -14.36
N ALA A 359 3.58 3.46 -15.62
CA ALA A 359 3.63 2.39 -16.62
C ALA A 359 5.04 1.76 -16.75
N ILE A 360 6.12 2.55 -16.68
CA ILE A 360 7.50 2.09 -16.88
C ILE A 360 8.01 1.33 -15.64
N ILE A 361 7.71 1.82 -14.44
CA ILE A 361 8.17 1.20 -13.19
C ILE A 361 7.76 -0.27 -13.10
N PRO A 362 6.51 -0.67 -13.36
CA PRO A 362 6.13 -2.09 -13.42
C PRO A 362 6.98 -2.91 -14.38
N GLU A 363 7.28 -2.39 -15.56
CA GLU A 363 8.11 -3.12 -16.55
C GLU A 363 9.56 -3.29 -16.07
N VAL A 364 10.14 -2.27 -15.44
CA VAL A 364 11.48 -2.37 -14.84
C VAL A 364 11.50 -3.39 -13.70
N ILE A 365 10.45 -3.44 -12.89
CA ILE A 365 10.34 -4.39 -11.77
C ILE A 365 10.20 -5.82 -12.29
N LYS A 366 9.41 -6.06 -13.34
CA LYS A 366 9.27 -7.38 -13.97
C LYS A 366 10.63 -7.97 -14.41
N VAL A 367 11.61 -7.14 -14.78
CA VAL A 367 12.96 -7.60 -15.08
C VAL A 367 13.60 -8.35 -13.89
N PHE A 368 13.21 -8.02 -12.65
CA PHE A 368 13.75 -8.60 -11.43
C PHE A 368 12.83 -9.63 -10.77
N THR A 369 11.52 -9.53 -10.96
CA THR A 369 10.53 -10.25 -10.16
C THR A 369 9.58 -11.15 -10.95
N SER A 370 9.45 -10.99 -12.27
CA SER A 370 8.57 -11.85 -13.08
C SER A 370 9.07 -13.31 -13.13
N THR A 371 8.17 -14.28 -13.19
CA THR A 371 8.50 -15.70 -13.39
C THR A 371 9.36 -15.94 -14.63
N SER A 372 9.22 -15.11 -15.67
CA SER A 372 10.05 -15.16 -16.88
C SER A 372 11.40 -14.44 -16.73
N SER A 373 11.66 -13.76 -15.62
CA SER A 373 12.86 -12.97 -15.36
C SER A 373 14.13 -13.84 -15.28
N GLY A 374 15.22 -13.36 -15.86
CA GLY A 374 16.54 -13.96 -15.70
C GLY A 374 17.00 -13.98 -14.23
N HIS A 375 16.70 -12.95 -13.45
CA HIS A 375 17.04 -12.89 -12.02
C HIS A 375 16.26 -13.93 -11.19
N VAL A 376 14.95 -14.12 -11.45
CA VAL A 376 14.17 -15.17 -10.79
C VAL A 376 14.70 -16.56 -11.15
N ARG A 377 15.06 -16.79 -12.42
CA ARG A 377 15.67 -18.07 -12.85
C ARG A 377 17.05 -18.28 -12.25
N GLU A 378 17.81 -17.22 -12.01
CA GLU A 378 19.06 -17.27 -11.25
C GLU A 378 18.83 -17.71 -9.80
N VAL A 379 17.79 -17.17 -9.13
CA VAL A 379 17.39 -17.60 -7.77
C VAL A 379 17.05 -19.11 -7.77
N VAL A 380 16.30 -19.60 -8.78
CA VAL A 380 15.96 -21.02 -8.91
C VAL A 380 17.24 -21.87 -9.11
N THR A 381 18.14 -21.43 -9.99
CA THR A 381 19.40 -22.15 -10.26
C THR A 381 20.30 -22.16 -9.01
N ALA A 382 20.43 -21.03 -8.34
CA ALA A 382 21.16 -20.92 -7.08
C ALA A 382 20.59 -21.85 -6.00
N SER A 383 19.25 -21.96 -5.93
CA SER A 383 18.56 -22.87 -5.02
C SER A 383 18.86 -24.33 -5.30
N LYS A 384 18.98 -24.68 -6.59
CA LYS A 384 19.29 -26.05 -7.02
C LYS A 384 20.70 -26.45 -6.63
N GLU A 385 21.67 -25.57 -6.78
CA GLU A 385 23.09 -25.84 -6.55
C GLU A 385 23.49 -25.66 -5.08
N GLY A 386 22.98 -24.66 -4.40
CA GLY A 386 23.40 -24.28 -3.04
C GLY A 386 22.27 -24.26 -1.99
N GLY A 387 21.11 -24.80 -2.32
CA GLY A 387 19.97 -24.87 -1.40
C GLY A 387 19.51 -23.49 -0.91
N ALA A 388 18.97 -23.45 0.29
CA ALA A 388 18.42 -22.22 0.89
C ALA A 388 19.48 -21.11 1.04
N SER A 389 20.75 -21.42 1.26
CA SER A 389 21.79 -20.41 1.46
C SER A 389 22.01 -19.57 0.21
N LEU A 390 22.18 -20.19 -0.96
CA LEU A 390 22.35 -19.45 -2.21
C LEU A 390 21.01 -18.86 -2.70
N ASN A 391 19.88 -19.47 -2.37
CA ASN A 391 18.58 -18.86 -2.61
C ASN A 391 18.48 -17.48 -1.96
N VAL A 392 18.75 -17.40 -0.64
CA VAL A 392 18.68 -16.14 0.11
C VAL A 392 19.64 -15.10 -0.48
N LEU A 393 20.89 -15.48 -0.78
CA LEU A 393 21.88 -14.52 -1.33
C LEU A 393 21.47 -13.99 -2.71
N SER A 394 20.97 -14.83 -3.61
CA SER A 394 20.57 -14.41 -4.96
C SER A 394 19.36 -13.48 -4.95
N GLY A 395 18.37 -13.71 -4.08
CA GLY A 395 17.24 -12.81 -3.94
C GLY A 395 17.61 -11.44 -3.32
N LEU A 396 18.52 -11.44 -2.33
CA LEU A 396 19.09 -10.17 -1.83
C LEU A 396 19.81 -9.39 -2.93
N THR A 397 20.52 -10.08 -3.81
CA THR A 397 21.19 -9.46 -4.97
C THR A 397 20.17 -8.86 -5.94
N ALA A 398 19.12 -9.60 -6.30
CA ALA A 398 18.06 -9.11 -7.18
C ALA A 398 17.38 -7.86 -6.60
N GLY A 399 17.08 -7.85 -5.29
CA GLY A 399 16.50 -6.71 -4.60
C GLY A 399 17.39 -5.47 -4.64
N ASN A 400 18.69 -5.61 -4.38
CA ASN A 400 19.65 -4.49 -4.42
C ASN A 400 19.77 -3.89 -5.83
N PHE A 401 19.92 -4.73 -6.85
CA PHE A 401 19.99 -4.23 -8.24
C PHE A 401 18.68 -3.57 -8.68
N SER A 402 17.54 -4.10 -8.27
CA SER A 402 16.24 -3.47 -8.56
C SER A 402 16.14 -2.08 -7.95
N ALA A 403 16.57 -1.90 -6.70
CA ALA A 403 16.56 -0.60 -6.02
C ALA A 403 17.47 0.42 -6.73
N PHE A 404 18.63 0.00 -7.23
CA PHE A 404 19.52 0.84 -8.01
C PHE A 404 18.86 1.31 -9.33
N TRP A 405 18.31 0.39 -10.13
CA TRP A 405 17.69 0.74 -11.41
C TRP A 405 16.43 1.59 -11.23
N MET A 406 15.63 1.29 -10.20
CA MET A 406 14.49 2.11 -9.85
C MET A 406 14.89 3.53 -9.46
N GLY A 407 15.97 3.68 -8.69
CA GLY A 407 16.53 4.98 -8.37
C GLY A 407 16.89 5.78 -9.62
N LEU A 408 17.51 5.16 -10.63
CA LEU A 408 17.83 5.82 -11.90
C LEU A 408 16.58 6.24 -12.69
N VAL A 409 15.55 5.40 -12.73
CA VAL A 409 14.28 5.75 -13.39
C VAL A 409 13.61 6.94 -12.70
N ILE A 410 13.56 6.95 -11.37
CA ILE A 410 12.99 8.07 -10.60
C ILE A 410 13.79 9.35 -10.84
N ILE A 411 15.12 9.30 -10.79
CA ILE A 411 15.99 10.45 -11.07
C ILE A 411 15.76 10.98 -12.47
N ALA A 412 15.67 10.11 -13.49
CA ALA A 412 15.45 10.52 -14.86
C ALA A 412 14.11 11.25 -15.04
N LEU A 413 13.03 10.73 -14.45
CA LEU A 413 11.69 11.31 -14.55
C LEU A 413 11.57 12.60 -13.73
N MET A 414 12.11 12.64 -12.52
CA MET A 414 12.14 13.85 -11.71
C MET A 414 13.06 14.91 -12.34
N GLY A 415 14.20 14.51 -12.92
CA GLY A 415 15.10 15.39 -13.64
C GLY A 415 14.46 16.02 -14.87
N ALA A 416 13.67 15.26 -15.63
CA ALA A 416 12.86 15.78 -16.75
C ALA A 416 11.84 16.82 -16.26
N GLY A 417 11.09 16.51 -15.19
CA GLY A 417 10.15 17.47 -14.60
C GLY A 417 10.84 18.73 -14.06
N TYR A 418 11.98 18.58 -13.40
CA TYR A 418 12.82 19.71 -13.00
C TYR A 418 13.22 20.57 -14.19
N TYR A 419 13.76 19.97 -15.24
CA TYR A 419 14.16 20.70 -16.46
C TYR A 419 12.97 21.47 -17.08
N ILE A 420 11.80 20.84 -17.20
CA ILE A 420 10.59 21.49 -17.73
C ILE A 420 10.19 22.68 -16.84
N SER A 421 10.31 22.56 -15.52
CA SER A 421 9.98 23.65 -14.59
C SER A 421 10.89 24.89 -14.73
N THR A 422 12.06 24.73 -15.32
CA THR A 422 13.03 25.83 -15.57
C THR A 422 12.80 26.56 -16.90
N LEU A 423 11.88 26.08 -17.76
CA LEU A 423 11.62 26.67 -19.08
C LEU A 423 10.88 28.02 -19.06
N GLY A 424 10.73 28.64 -17.88
CA GLY A 424 10.11 29.95 -17.69
C GLY A 424 8.59 29.87 -17.42
N GLY A 425 8.02 30.98 -16.99
CA GLY A 425 6.59 31.15 -16.67
C GLY A 425 6.14 30.66 -15.30
N LEU A 426 6.93 29.83 -14.60
CA LEU A 426 6.59 29.31 -13.28
C LEU A 426 7.22 30.11 -12.13
N ASP A 427 8.53 30.43 -12.21
CA ASP A 427 9.28 31.04 -11.13
C ASP A 427 8.93 32.52 -10.96
N VAL A 428 8.45 32.90 -9.78
CA VAL A 428 8.08 34.29 -9.44
C VAL A 428 9.26 35.26 -9.56
N VAL A 429 10.48 34.81 -9.31
CA VAL A 429 11.69 35.63 -9.44
C VAL A 429 11.89 36.09 -10.91
N ASN A 430 11.45 35.28 -11.86
CA ASN A 430 11.52 35.52 -13.29
C ASN A 430 10.16 35.95 -13.89
N GLY A 431 9.26 36.51 -13.09
CA GLY A 431 7.94 36.97 -13.54
C GLY A 431 6.90 35.85 -13.70
N GLY A 432 7.13 34.69 -13.14
CA GLY A 432 6.19 33.58 -13.11
C GLY A 432 5.21 33.66 -11.93
N ILE A 433 4.51 32.56 -11.66
CA ILE A 433 3.33 32.54 -10.78
C ILE A 433 3.59 31.96 -9.39
N MET A 434 4.73 31.28 -9.13
CA MET A 434 4.94 30.58 -7.87
C MET A 434 6.40 30.60 -7.39
N MET A 435 6.56 30.40 -6.08
CA MET A 435 7.87 30.11 -5.48
C MET A 435 8.21 28.63 -5.69
N ALA A 436 9.51 28.30 -5.84
CA ALA A 436 10.05 26.94 -5.92
C ALA A 436 9.33 26.02 -6.94
N PRO A 437 9.29 26.39 -8.22
CA PRO A 437 8.57 25.64 -9.25
C PRO A 437 9.05 24.19 -9.42
N ALA A 438 10.32 23.89 -9.11
CA ALA A 438 10.84 22.53 -9.14
C ALA A 438 10.13 21.58 -8.15
N VAL A 439 9.79 22.08 -6.97
CA VAL A 439 9.07 21.29 -5.96
C VAL A 439 7.63 21.05 -6.39
N PHE A 440 6.99 22.05 -7.01
CA PHE A 440 5.68 21.86 -7.61
C PHE A 440 5.71 20.82 -8.72
N ALA A 441 6.74 20.83 -9.55
CA ALA A 441 6.95 19.81 -10.58
C ALA A 441 7.06 18.40 -9.97
N PHE A 442 7.78 18.22 -8.86
CA PHE A 442 7.84 16.94 -8.16
C PHE A 442 6.48 16.52 -7.61
N GLY A 443 5.72 17.43 -7.02
CA GLY A 443 4.34 17.18 -6.61
C GLY A 443 3.44 16.77 -7.76
N LEU A 444 3.57 17.40 -8.93
CA LEU A 444 2.83 17.03 -10.13
C LEU A 444 3.27 15.67 -10.71
N ILE A 445 4.55 15.29 -10.58
CA ILE A 445 5.01 13.94 -10.94
C ILE A 445 4.34 12.91 -10.02
N ALA A 446 4.34 13.13 -8.70
CA ALA A 446 3.63 12.27 -7.75
C ALA A 446 2.14 12.17 -8.08
N PHE A 447 1.52 13.27 -8.46
CA PHE A 447 0.15 13.32 -8.92
C PHE A 447 -0.05 12.54 -10.23
N GLY A 448 0.90 12.60 -11.15
CA GLY A 448 0.91 11.84 -12.41
C GLY A 448 1.02 10.33 -12.21
N PHE A 449 1.77 9.84 -11.22
CA PHE A 449 1.78 8.42 -10.83
C PHE A 449 0.38 7.90 -10.54
N LEU A 450 -0.48 8.74 -9.99
CA LEU A 450 -1.86 8.44 -9.67
C LEU A 450 -2.81 8.61 -10.87
N GLY A 451 -2.31 8.98 -12.04
CA GLY A 451 -3.08 9.25 -13.26
C GLY A 451 -3.91 8.08 -13.79
N MET A 452 -3.65 6.87 -13.32
CA MET A 452 -4.40 5.63 -13.61
C MET A 452 -4.84 4.91 -12.34
N GLY A 453 -5.15 5.65 -11.29
CA GLY A 453 -5.41 5.13 -9.96
C GLY A 453 -6.35 3.94 -9.86
N PRO A 454 -7.59 4.01 -10.39
CA PRO A 454 -8.48 2.85 -10.37
C PRO A 454 -7.87 1.60 -10.99
N VAL A 455 -7.07 1.74 -12.06
CA VAL A 455 -6.38 0.63 -12.72
C VAL A 455 -5.21 0.12 -11.89
N THR A 456 -4.38 1.01 -11.33
CA THR A 456 -3.26 0.62 -10.46
C THR A 456 -3.76 -0.19 -9.26
N ILE A 457 -4.85 0.25 -8.64
CA ILE A 457 -5.50 -0.46 -7.54
C ILE A 457 -6.12 -1.77 -8.00
N ALA A 458 -6.69 -1.80 -9.22
CA ALA A 458 -7.30 -3.01 -9.76
C ALA A 458 -6.27 -4.11 -10.00
N VAL A 459 -5.09 -3.79 -10.53
CA VAL A 459 -4.03 -4.77 -10.78
C VAL A 459 -3.31 -5.19 -9.50
N ASP A 460 -3.25 -4.32 -8.48
CA ASP A 460 -2.75 -4.68 -7.16
C ASP A 460 -3.73 -5.61 -6.42
N SER A 461 -5.02 -5.29 -6.42
CA SER A 461 -6.08 -6.12 -5.82
C SER A 461 -6.30 -7.46 -6.54
N TYR A 462 -5.79 -7.60 -7.76
CA TYR A 462 -5.88 -8.83 -8.54
C TYR A 462 -5.16 -9.99 -7.85
N GLY A 463 -3.94 -9.75 -7.32
CA GLY A 463 -3.13 -10.77 -6.65
C GLY A 463 -3.84 -11.48 -5.50
N PRO A 464 -4.30 -10.76 -4.45
CA PRO A 464 -5.00 -11.38 -3.33
C PRO A 464 -6.26 -12.17 -3.70
N VAL A 465 -6.93 -11.79 -4.80
CA VAL A 465 -8.10 -12.55 -5.28
C VAL A 465 -7.68 -13.85 -5.94
N THR A 466 -6.60 -13.84 -6.73
CA THR A 466 -6.13 -15.05 -7.45
C THR A 466 -5.51 -16.05 -6.50
N ASP A 467 -4.72 -15.60 -5.54
CA ASP A 467 -4.13 -16.41 -4.48
C ASP A 467 -5.24 -17.11 -3.67
N ASN A 468 -6.15 -16.35 -3.10
CA ASN A 468 -7.28 -16.93 -2.38
C ASN A 468 -8.22 -17.79 -3.25
N ALA A 469 -8.30 -17.58 -4.56
CA ALA A 469 -9.09 -18.42 -5.44
C ALA A 469 -8.50 -19.85 -5.53
N GLN A 470 -7.17 -19.97 -5.56
CA GLN A 470 -6.48 -21.26 -5.48
C GLN A 470 -6.75 -21.94 -4.14
N SER A 471 -6.56 -21.23 -3.03
CA SER A 471 -6.81 -21.77 -1.69
C SER A 471 -8.26 -22.16 -1.48
N VAL A 472 -9.24 -21.39 -1.94
CA VAL A 472 -10.66 -21.74 -1.87
C VAL A 472 -10.97 -23.01 -2.67
N TYR A 473 -10.32 -23.19 -3.84
CA TYR A 473 -10.47 -24.41 -4.61
C TYR A 473 -10.01 -25.63 -3.80
N GLU A 474 -8.80 -25.62 -3.25
CA GLU A 474 -8.22 -26.73 -2.50
C GLU A 474 -9.00 -27.01 -1.19
N LEU A 475 -9.30 -25.98 -0.40
CA LEU A 475 -10.04 -26.12 0.86
C LEU A 475 -11.49 -26.58 0.69
N SER A 476 -12.10 -26.31 -0.48
CA SER A 476 -13.47 -26.74 -0.74
C SER A 476 -13.61 -28.25 -0.89
N LEU A 477 -12.50 -28.95 -1.16
CA LEU A 477 -12.47 -30.39 -1.44
C LEU A 477 -13.50 -30.80 -2.51
N ILE A 478 -13.76 -29.92 -3.47
CA ILE A 478 -14.84 -30.11 -4.45
C ILE A 478 -14.68 -31.38 -5.26
N GLU A 479 -13.44 -31.85 -5.46
CA GLU A 479 -13.14 -33.10 -6.18
C GLU A 479 -13.69 -34.35 -5.43
N ASN A 480 -13.78 -34.27 -4.11
CA ASN A 480 -14.24 -35.34 -3.22
C ASN A 480 -15.75 -35.32 -3.00
N VAL A 481 -16.47 -34.28 -3.45
CA VAL A 481 -17.91 -34.16 -3.28
C VAL A 481 -18.62 -35.24 -4.11
N PRO A 482 -19.44 -36.12 -3.49
CA PRO A 482 -20.13 -37.18 -4.22
C PRO A 482 -21.03 -36.62 -5.32
N ASN A 483 -20.95 -37.20 -6.53
CA ASN A 483 -21.74 -36.84 -7.70
C ASN A 483 -21.64 -35.37 -8.17
N VAL A 484 -20.60 -34.64 -7.76
CA VAL A 484 -20.43 -33.21 -8.08
C VAL A 484 -20.48 -32.92 -9.58
N LYS A 485 -19.95 -33.81 -10.43
CA LYS A 485 -20.01 -33.65 -11.91
C LYS A 485 -21.43 -33.62 -12.44
N ALA A 486 -22.29 -34.51 -11.95
CA ALA A 486 -23.71 -34.56 -12.33
C ALA A 486 -24.50 -33.39 -11.74
N GLU A 487 -24.20 -33.00 -10.51
CA GLU A 487 -24.81 -31.84 -9.84
C GLU A 487 -24.50 -30.56 -10.59
N VAL A 488 -23.23 -30.26 -10.87
CA VAL A 488 -22.82 -29.03 -11.56
C VAL A 488 -23.36 -28.99 -13.00
N LYS A 489 -23.36 -30.13 -13.71
CA LYS A 489 -23.95 -30.18 -15.05
C LYS A 489 -25.44 -29.88 -15.03
N LYS A 490 -26.16 -30.39 -14.03
CA LYS A 490 -27.60 -30.15 -13.87
C LYS A 490 -27.92 -28.72 -13.45
N ASP A 491 -27.20 -28.19 -12.44
CA ASP A 491 -27.56 -26.94 -11.79
C ASP A 491 -26.92 -25.71 -12.47
N PHE A 492 -25.76 -25.88 -13.12
CA PHE A 492 -24.96 -24.82 -13.72
C PHE A 492 -24.74 -24.99 -15.24
N GLY A 493 -25.02 -26.16 -15.81
CA GLY A 493 -25.05 -26.39 -17.27
C GLY A 493 -23.69 -26.59 -17.95
N PHE A 494 -22.61 -26.88 -17.22
CA PHE A 494 -21.28 -27.16 -17.79
C PHE A 494 -20.66 -28.42 -17.19
N ASP A 495 -19.69 -29.01 -17.92
CA ASP A 495 -18.92 -30.13 -17.47
C ASP A 495 -17.68 -29.67 -16.71
N LEU A 496 -17.36 -30.32 -15.60
CA LEU A 496 -16.20 -29.99 -14.77
C LEU A 496 -14.89 -30.54 -15.38
N ASP A 497 -13.87 -29.69 -15.44
CA ASP A 497 -12.49 -30.03 -15.82
C ASP A 497 -11.53 -29.61 -14.69
N PHE A 498 -11.27 -30.53 -13.77
CA PHE A 498 -10.44 -30.27 -12.60
C PHE A 498 -8.98 -29.99 -12.94
N GLU A 499 -8.41 -30.70 -13.94
CA GLU A 499 -7.01 -30.55 -14.32
C GLU A 499 -6.76 -29.18 -14.94
N LYS A 500 -7.63 -28.74 -15.85
CA LYS A 500 -7.52 -27.38 -16.40
C LYS A 500 -7.77 -26.31 -15.37
N ALA A 501 -8.72 -26.54 -14.44
CA ALA A 501 -9.00 -25.59 -13.37
C ALA A 501 -7.77 -25.32 -12.51
N LYS A 502 -7.06 -26.36 -12.07
CA LYS A 502 -5.81 -26.24 -11.31
C LYS A 502 -4.77 -25.45 -12.09
N GLY A 503 -4.52 -25.83 -13.35
CA GLY A 503 -3.56 -25.13 -14.19
C GLY A 503 -3.90 -23.64 -14.35
N TYR A 504 -5.16 -23.30 -14.62
CA TYR A 504 -5.57 -21.89 -14.77
C TYR A 504 -5.47 -21.10 -13.46
N LEU A 505 -5.79 -21.71 -12.32
CA LEU A 505 -5.69 -21.04 -11.03
C LEU A 505 -4.21 -20.77 -10.67
N GLU A 506 -3.33 -21.76 -10.87
CA GLU A 506 -1.88 -21.62 -10.63
C GLU A 506 -1.23 -20.57 -11.56
N GLU A 507 -1.52 -20.62 -12.88
CA GLU A 507 -0.99 -19.64 -13.83
C GLU A 507 -1.54 -18.21 -13.54
N ASN A 508 -2.80 -18.11 -13.16
CA ASN A 508 -3.44 -16.84 -12.85
C ASN A 508 -2.91 -16.24 -11.55
N ASP A 509 -2.60 -17.07 -10.55
CA ASP A 509 -1.95 -16.66 -9.31
C ASP A 509 -0.52 -16.15 -9.57
N GLY A 510 0.25 -16.82 -10.41
CA GLY A 510 1.56 -16.32 -10.86
C GLY A 510 1.49 -14.92 -11.50
N ALA A 511 0.48 -14.68 -12.36
CA ALA A 511 0.23 -13.34 -12.91
C ALA A 511 -0.19 -12.33 -11.82
N GLY A 512 -1.02 -12.74 -10.88
CA GLY A 512 -1.45 -11.94 -9.73
C GLY A 512 -0.25 -11.49 -8.88
N ASN A 513 0.65 -12.39 -8.55
CA ASN A 513 1.87 -12.11 -7.81
C ASN A 513 2.80 -11.13 -8.54
N THR A 514 2.95 -11.27 -9.87
CA THR A 514 3.71 -10.32 -10.68
C THR A 514 3.15 -8.90 -10.57
N PHE A 515 1.84 -8.72 -10.72
CA PHE A 515 1.22 -7.38 -10.68
C PHE A 515 1.14 -6.81 -9.26
N LYS A 516 0.88 -7.61 -8.25
CA LYS A 516 0.98 -7.24 -6.83
C LYS A 516 2.38 -6.72 -6.50
N ALA A 517 3.43 -7.39 -6.98
CA ALA A 517 4.80 -6.97 -6.78
C ALA A 517 5.14 -5.65 -7.52
N THR A 518 4.57 -5.42 -8.71
CA THR A 518 4.87 -4.22 -9.52
C THR A 518 4.09 -2.98 -9.10
N ALA A 519 2.88 -3.13 -8.56
CA ALA A 519 2.05 -2.01 -8.10
C ALA A 519 2.61 -1.35 -6.82
N LYS A 520 3.17 -2.14 -5.90
CA LYS A 520 3.71 -1.64 -4.62
C LYS A 520 4.80 -0.56 -4.79
N PRO A 521 5.87 -0.74 -5.59
CA PRO A 521 6.85 0.31 -5.83
C PRO A 521 6.31 1.57 -6.50
N VAL A 522 5.25 1.49 -7.30
CA VAL A 522 4.56 2.67 -7.85
C VAL A 522 3.94 3.49 -6.72
N LEU A 523 3.22 2.85 -5.80
CA LEU A 523 2.61 3.51 -4.64
C LEU A 523 3.67 4.09 -3.70
N ILE A 524 4.76 3.35 -3.44
CA ILE A 524 5.90 3.81 -2.62
C ILE A 524 6.58 5.03 -3.27
N GLY A 525 6.85 4.97 -4.59
CA GLY A 525 7.40 6.10 -5.34
C GLY A 525 6.51 7.34 -5.26
N THR A 526 5.20 7.16 -5.41
CA THR A 526 4.22 8.24 -5.24
C THR A 526 4.28 8.87 -3.85
N ALA A 527 4.33 8.03 -2.80
CA ALA A 527 4.39 8.52 -1.42
C ALA A 527 5.62 9.36 -1.16
N VAL A 528 6.79 8.91 -1.61
CA VAL A 528 8.05 9.61 -1.36
C VAL A 528 8.15 10.89 -2.18
N VAL A 529 7.82 10.84 -3.48
CA VAL A 529 7.82 12.04 -4.33
C VAL A 529 6.76 13.04 -3.84
N GLY A 530 5.58 12.57 -3.40
CA GLY A 530 4.56 13.41 -2.78
C GLY A 530 4.99 14.00 -1.43
N ALA A 531 5.69 13.23 -0.60
CA ALA A 531 6.23 13.68 0.68
C ALA A 531 7.23 14.84 0.51
N THR A 532 8.01 14.88 -0.59
CA THR A 532 8.91 16.01 -0.86
C THR A 532 8.16 17.33 -0.96
N THR A 533 6.96 17.34 -1.54
CA THR A 533 6.11 18.53 -1.64
C THR A 533 5.60 18.99 -0.26
N MET A 534 5.24 18.05 0.59
CA MET A 534 4.81 18.36 1.96
C MET A 534 5.98 18.85 2.83
N ILE A 535 7.14 18.19 2.74
CA ILE A 535 8.37 18.61 3.45
C ILE A 535 8.74 20.04 3.03
N PHE A 536 8.62 20.36 1.75
CA PHE A 536 8.86 21.72 1.29
C PHE A 536 7.85 22.73 1.83
N SER A 537 6.58 22.36 1.95
CA SER A 537 5.58 23.21 2.59
C SER A 537 5.96 23.50 4.04
N ILE A 538 6.46 22.50 4.77
CA ILE A 538 7.03 22.68 6.12
C ILE A 538 8.23 23.67 6.07
N ILE A 539 9.12 23.53 5.12
CA ILE A 539 10.28 24.42 4.92
C ILE A 539 9.79 25.86 4.70
N VAL A 540 8.81 26.10 3.83
CA VAL A 540 8.28 27.44 3.56
C VAL A 540 7.74 28.09 4.83
N VAL A 541 6.99 27.33 5.64
CA VAL A 541 6.45 27.80 6.94
C VAL A 541 7.61 28.13 7.90
N LEU A 542 8.55 27.22 8.11
CA LEU A 542 9.64 27.37 9.08
C LEU A 542 10.65 28.44 8.66
N THR A 543 10.82 28.67 7.37
CA THR A 543 11.72 29.70 6.83
C THR A 543 11.02 31.04 6.60
N GLN A 544 9.76 31.17 7.05
CA GLN A 544 8.96 32.41 6.91
C GLN A 544 8.93 32.93 5.45
N GLY A 545 8.62 32.05 4.50
CA GLY A 545 8.57 32.37 3.08
C GLY A 545 9.95 32.37 2.40
N LEU A 546 10.79 31.41 2.74
CA LEU A 546 12.12 31.18 2.16
C LEU A 546 13.13 32.32 2.41
N LYS A 547 13.17 32.88 3.61
CA LYS A 547 14.18 33.87 3.98
C LYS A 547 15.60 33.29 3.88
N PRO A 548 16.54 33.95 3.17
CA PRO A 548 17.90 33.43 2.92
C PRO A 548 18.65 33.02 4.18
N GLU A 549 18.50 33.76 5.29
CA GLU A 549 19.13 33.48 6.58
C GLU A 549 18.68 32.17 7.18
N LEU A 550 17.42 31.79 7.00
CA LEU A 550 16.85 30.55 7.51
C LEU A 550 17.10 29.38 6.56
N ILE A 551 17.07 29.62 5.23
CA ILE A 551 17.42 28.61 4.22
C ILE A 551 18.85 28.14 4.38
N SER A 552 19.81 29.05 4.73
CA SER A 552 21.20 28.68 4.94
C SER A 552 21.40 27.64 6.04
N LYS A 553 20.46 27.52 6.97
CA LYS A 553 20.45 26.50 8.05
C LYS A 553 20.03 25.11 7.55
N LEU A 554 19.42 24.99 6.36
CA LEU A 554 19.10 23.74 5.68
C LEU A 554 20.32 23.21 4.90
N SER A 555 21.44 23.10 5.58
CA SER A 555 22.69 22.69 4.98
C SER A 555 23.36 21.62 5.84
N ILE A 556 24.12 20.72 5.21
CA ILE A 556 24.96 19.73 5.91
C ILE A 556 26.01 20.40 6.81
N LEU A 557 26.29 21.69 6.64
CA LEU A 557 27.13 22.47 7.52
C LEU A 557 26.43 22.81 8.86
N ASN A 558 25.10 22.70 8.91
CA ASN A 558 24.37 22.79 10.17
C ASN A 558 24.35 21.41 10.85
N PRO A 559 24.99 21.27 12.03
CA PRO A 559 25.08 19.98 12.72
C PRO A 559 23.70 19.37 13.04
N LEU A 560 22.71 20.20 13.37
CA LEU A 560 21.36 19.71 13.72
C LEU A 560 20.68 19.10 12.49
N PHE A 561 20.78 19.75 11.32
CA PHE A 561 20.25 19.19 10.07
C PHE A 561 20.94 17.86 9.72
N LEU A 562 22.27 17.79 9.84
CA LEU A 562 23.01 16.54 9.58
C LEU A 562 22.64 15.43 10.56
N LEU A 563 22.48 15.74 11.84
CA LEU A 563 22.02 14.76 12.84
C LEU A 563 20.62 14.26 12.54
N GLY A 564 19.73 15.13 12.05
CA GLY A 564 18.39 14.77 11.56
C GLY A 564 18.46 13.77 10.41
N LEU A 565 19.33 13.99 9.42
CA LEU A 565 19.55 13.06 8.30
C LEU A 565 19.99 11.66 8.81
N ILE A 566 20.90 11.60 9.77
CA ILE A 566 21.36 10.32 10.35
C ILE A 566 20.21 9.63 11.10
N MET A 567 19.44 10.40 11.87
CA MET A 567 18.32 9.87 12.66
C MET A 567 17.22 9.28 11.78
N GLY A 568 16.90 9.91 10.64
CA GLY A 568 15.88 9.38 9.72
C GLY A 568 16.25 8.01 9.17
N GLY A 569 17.51 7.83 8.76
CA GLY A 569 18.00 6.51 8.36
C GLY A 569 17.88 5.48 9.48
N ALA A 570 18.31 5.84 10.70
CA ALA A 570 18.22 4.95 11.87
C ALA A 570 16.77 4.50 12.16
N VAL A 571 15.80 5.40 12.05
CA VAL A 571 14.38 5.09 12.27
C VAL A 571 13.83 4.14 11.21
N ILE A 572 14.22 4.27 9.93
CA ILE A 572 13.80 3.34 8.87
C ILE A 572 14.35 1.93 9.12
N TYR A 573 15.61 1.80 9.51
CA TYR A 573 16.20 0.49 9.86
C TYR A 573 15.58 -0.10 11.12
N TRP A 574 15.32 0.73 12.15
CA TRP A 574 14.56 0.28 13.30
C TRP A 574 13.17 -0.23 12.90
N PHE A 575 12.46 0.49 12.06
CA PHE A 575 11.12 0.12 11.59
C PHE A 575 11.13 -1.23 10.86
N SER A 576 12.07 -1.43 9.94
CA SER A 576 12.26 -2.70 9.22
C SER A 576 12.55 -3.85 10.19
N GLY A 577 13.45 -3.63 11.16
CA GLY A 577 13.78 -4.63 12.17
C GLY A 577 12.62 -4.97 13.10
N ALA A 578 11.88 -3.97 13.58
CA ALA A 578 10.74 -4.15 14.48
C ALA A 578 9.57 -4.88 13.81
N SER A 579 9.26 -4.55 12.54
CA SER A 579 8.19 -5.20 11.78
C SER A 579 8.55 -6.66 11.46
N THR A 580 9.77 -6.92 11.01
CA THR A 580 10.27 -8.29 10.77
C THR A 580 10.28 -9.12 12.07
N GLN A 581 10.70 -8.51 13.20
CA GLN A 581 10.70 -9.16 14.51
C GLN A 581 9.29 -9.54 14.98
N ALA A 582 8.30 -8.67 14.73
CA ALA A 582 6.91 -8.96 15.08
C ALA A 582 6.37 -10.16 14.28
N VAL A 583 6.68 -10.23 12.99
CA VAL A 583 6.31 -11.36 12.12
C VAL A 583 6.99 -12.64 12.58
N SER A 584 8.30 -12.65 12.72
CA SER A 584 9.05 -13.88 13.06
C SER A 584 8.67 -14.44 14.42
N THR A 585 8.40 -13.59 15.41
CA THR A 585 7.95 -14.03 16.75
C THR A 585 6.53 -14.61 16.67
N GLY A 586 5.63 -13.95 15.95
CA GLY A 586 4.26 -14.43 15.76
C GLY A 586 4.22 -15.74 14.99
N ALA A 587 5.00 -15.83 13.90
CA ALA A 587 5.12 -17.05 13.09
C ALA A 587 5.68 -18.23 13.90
N TYR A 588 6.69 -17.99 14.74
CA TYR A 588 7.17 -19.03 15.66
C TYR A 588 6.04 -19.59 16.52
N ARG A 589 5.18 -18.74 17.09
CA ARG A 589 4.05 -19.17 17.92
C ARG A 589 2.95 -19.89 17.11
N ALA A 590 2.69 -19.43 15.90
CA ALA A 590 1.75 -20.10 15.01
C ALA A 590 2.25 -21.49 14.62
N VAL A 591 3.52 -21.61 14.23
CA VAL A 591 4.18 -22.90 13.91
C VAL A 591 4.15 -23.87 15.10
N GLU A 592 4.48 -23.38 16.30
CA GLU A 592 4.46 -24.18 17.52
C GLU A 592 3.04 -24.76 17.78
N PHE A 593 2.00 -23.91 17.66
CA PHE A 593 0.62 -24.33 17.85
C PHE A 593 0.17 -25.32 16.75
N ILE A 594 0.46 -25.03 15.48
CA ILE A 594 0.07 -25.88 14.36
C ILE A 594 0.73 -27.25 14.50
N LYS A 595 2.04 -27.34 14.79
CA LYS A 595 2.75 -28.60 14.98
C LYS A 595 2.15 -29.47 16.09
N GLN A 596 1.61 -28.88 17.13
CA GLN A 596 1.00 -29.62 18.26
C GLN A 596 -0.41 -30.11 17.95
N ASN A 597 -1.13 -29.46 17.04
CA ASN A 597 -2.57 -29.68 16.82
C ASN A 597 -2.90 -30.28 15.45
N ILE A 598 -1.99 -30.22 14.46
CA ILE A 598 -2.24 -30.80 13.14
C ILE A 598 -2.45 -32.31 13.23
N ARG A 599 -3.50 -32.79 12.57
CA ARG A 599 -3.84 -34.22 12.46
C ARG A 599 -3.88 -34.59 10.99
N LEU A 600 -3.01 -35.52 10.58
CA LEU A 600 -2.89 -35.94 9.18
C LEU A 600 -3.56 -37.27 8.91
N GLU A 601 -3.90 -38.05 9.96
CA GLU A 601 -4.54 -39.36 9.85
C GLU A 601 -5.97 -39.30 10.37
N GLY A 602 -6.89 -39.94 9.66
CA GLY A 602 -8.31 -40.09 10.09
C GLY A 602 -9.16 -38.83 10.00
N VAL A 603 -8.64 -37.73 9.39
CA VAL A 603 -9.38 -36.47 9.17
C VAL A 603 -9.21 -35.98 7.74
N GLU A 604 -10.25 -35.38 7.17
CA GLU A 604 -10.22 -34.76 5.85
C GLU A 604 -9.85 -33.28 5.90
N LYS A 605 -10.14 -32.59 7.01
CA LYS A 605 -9.84 -31.18 7.22
C LYS A 605 -9.59 -30.87 8.68
N ALA A 606 -8.89 -29.76 8.93
CA ALA A 606 -8.64 -29.20 10.25
C ALA A 606 -9.96 -28.81 10.96
N SER A 607 -9.96 -28.81 12.28
CA SER A 607 -11.10 -28.31 13.04
C SER A 607 -11.23 -26.78 12.89
N VAL A 608 -12.48 -26.30 12.86
CA VAL A 608 -12.75 -24.86 12.81
C VAL A 608 -12.20 -24.15 14.06
N GLU A 609 -12.16 -24.85 15.18
CA GLU A 609 -11.64 -24.32 16.45
C GLU A 609 -10.12 -24.08 16.36
N ASP A 610 -9.36 -25.05 15.85
CA ASP A 610 -7.91 -24.92 15.69
C ASP A 610 -7.57 -23.80 14.68
N SER A 611 -8.31 -23.74 13.56
CA SER A 611 -8.13 -22.65 12.58
C SER A 611 -8.40 -21.26 13.19
N LYS A 612 -9.48 -21.12 13.99
CA LYS A 612 -9.76 -19.86 14.70
C LYS A 612 -8.68 -19.53 15.72
N LYS A 613 -8.06 -20.53 16.35
CA LYS A 613 -6.97 -20.31 17.31
C LYS A 613 -5.72 -19.78 16.63
N VAL A 614 -5.38 -20.27 15.44
CA VAL A 614 -4.29 -19.69 14.63
C VAL A 614 -4.59 -18.24 14.29
N VAL A 615 -5.81 -17.91 13.82
CA VAL A 615 -6.25 -16.53 13.56
C VAL A 615 -6.11 -15.64 14.79
N GLU A 616 -6.45 -16.16 15.98
CA GLU A 616 -6.31 -15.42 17.24
C GLU A 616 -4.84 -15.12 17.55
N ILE A 617 -3.93 -16.07 17.37
CA ILE A 617 -2.49 -15.89 17.56
C ILE A 617 -1.98 -14.80 16.60
N CYS A 618 -2.31 -14.91 15.31
CA CYS A 618 -1.92 -13.91 14.30
C CYS A 618 -2.43 -12.51 14.67
N THR A 619 -3.69 -12.39 15.07
CA THR A 619 -4.30 -11.13 15.50
C THR A 619 -3.58 -10.53 16.71
N GLN A 620 -3.27 -11.34 17.71
CA GLN A 620 -2.63 -10.87 18.94
C GLN A 620 -1.24 -10.29 18.68
N TYR A 621 -0.42 -10.96 17.85
CA TYR A 621 0.93 -10.47 17.53
C TYR A 621 0.89 -9.29 16.55
N ALA A 622 -0.05 -9.27 15.61
CA ALA A 622 -0.27 -8.13 14.74
C ALA A 622 -0.62 -6.86 15.54
N GLN A 623 -1.49 -6.98 16.54
CA GLN A 623 -1.86 -5.86 17.41
C GLN A 623 -0.69 -5.36 18.26
N LYS A 624 0.06 -6.27 18.89
CA LYS A 624 1.24 -5.91 19.69
C LYS A 624 2.31 -5.22 18.84
N GLY A 625 2.58 -5.75 17.65
CA GLY A 625 3.54 -5.19 16.69
C GLY A 625 3.11 -3.80 16.24
N MET A 626 1.90 -3.67 15.73
CA MET A 626 1.33 -2.41 15.26
C MET A 626 1.35 -1.33 16.36
N PHE A 627 0.87 -1.65 17.55
CA PHE A 627 0.81 -0.72 18.66
C PHE A 627 2.21 -0.20 19.05
N ASN A 628 3.19 -1.09 19.22
CA ASN A 628 4.56 -0.69 19.52
C ASN A 628 5.17 0.17 18.41
N ILE A 629 5.05 -0.24 17.16
CA ILE A 629 5.63 0.45 16.01
C ILE A 629 4.99 1.83 15.85
N PHE A 630 3.67 1.91 15.86
CA PHE A 630 2.97 3.17 15.66
C PHE A 630 3.28 4.18 16.76
N LEU A 631 3.31 3.77 18.04
CA LEU A 631 3.63 4.67 19.14
C LEU A 631 5.09 5.17 19.09
N VAL A 632 6.04 4.35 18.63
CA VAL A 632 7.39 4.87 18.40
C VAL A 632 7.38 5.95 17.34
N VAL A 633 6.74 5.70 16.18
CA VAL A 633 6.67 6.69 15.10
C VAL A 633 6.01 7.97 15.57
N PHE A 634 4.89 7.86 16.30
CA PHE A 634 4.15 9.01 16.81
C PHE A 634 5.00 9.83 17.81
N PHE A 635 5.53 9.20 18.86
CA PHE A 635 6.29 9.91 19.88
C PHE A 635 7.68 10.35 19.40
N ALA A 636 8.33 9.61 18.49
CA ALA A 636 9.58 10.05 17.86
C ALA A 636 9.35 11.30 16.99
N THR A 637 8.25 11.34 16.21
CA THR A 637 7.90 12.52 15.42
C THR A 637 7.70 13.74 16.31
N LEU A 638 6.96 13.60 17.42
CA LEU A 638 6.81 14.68 18.41
C LEU A 638 8.16 15.06 19.02
N ALA A 639 8.94 14.08 19.49
CA ALA A 639 10.23 14.35 20.12
C ALA A 639 11.17 15.14 19.20
N PHE A 640 11.25 14.77 17.93
CA PHE A 640 12.15 15.40 16.96
C PHE A 640 11.63 16.77 16.51
N ALA A 641 10.33 16.93 16.29
CA ALA A 641 9.72 18.21 15.97
C ALA A 641 9.89 19.24 17.12
N PHE A 642 9.81 18.76 18.38
CA PHE A 642 9.98 19.60 19.56
C PHE A 642 11.45 19.84 19.94
N ALA A 643 12.37 19.01 19.48
CA ALA A 643 13.80 19.23 19.73
C ALA A 643 14.33 20.44 18.96
N ASP A 644 14.23 20.40 17.63
CA ASP A 644 14.70 21.48 16.75
C ASP A 644 14.06 21.36 15.35
N GLU A 645 13.69 22.48 14.76
CA GLU A 645 13.04 22.53 13.46
C GLU A 645 13.94 22.09 12.29
N PHE A 646 15.23 22.39 12.30
CA PHE A 646 16.16 21.99 11.25
C PHE A 646 16.59 20.53 11.37
N PHE A 647 16.77 20.05 12.59
CA PHE A 647 16.91 18.62 12.88
C PHE A 647 15.71 17.85 12.31
N PHE A 648 14.50 18.35 12.55
CA PHE A 648 13.28 17.71 12.12
C PHE A 648 13.14 17.65 10.59
N ILE A 649 13.49 18.74 9.88
CA ILE A 649 13.51 18.72 8.41
C ILE A 649 14.51 17.69 7.88
N GLY A 650 15.73 17.64 8.45
CA GLY A 650 16.72 16.62 8.10
C GLY A 650 16.18 15.20 8.31
N TYR A 651 15.51 14.97 9.44
CA TYR A 651 14.82 13.69 9.73
C TYR A 651 13.78 13.34 8.67
N LEU A 652 12.89 14.28 8.29
CA LEU A 652 11.84 14.03 7.29
C LEU A 652 12.42 13.73 5.91
N VAL A 653 13.42 14.49 5.46
CA VAL A 653 14.10 14.23 4.18
C VAL A 653 14.72 12.83 4.17
N SER A 654 15.36 12.46 5.27
CA SER A 654 16.04 11.19 5.39
C SER A 654 15.08 10.01 5.43
N ILE A 655 13.98 10.07 6.19
CA ILE A 655 13.00 8.98 6.20
C ILE A 655 12.37 8.76 4.81
N ALA A 656 12.17 9.83 4.04
CA ALA A 656 11.66 9.71 2.69
C ALA A 656 12.65 8.98 1.77
N ILE A 657 13.93 9.37 1.77
CA ILE A 657 14.96 8.80 0.90
C ILE A 657 15.30 7.36 1.32
N PHE A 658 15.63 7.13 2.59
CA PHE A 658 15.95 5.77 3.08
C PHE A 658 14.74 4.85 3.00
N GLY A 659 13.54 5.37 3.31
CA GLY A 659 12.30 4.62 3.19
C GLY A 659 12.02 4.17 1.75
N LEU A 660 12.26 5.03 0.75
CA LEU A 660 12.12 4.67 -0.66
C LEU A 660 12.99 3.47 -1.03
N PHE A 661 14.30 3.58 -0.81
CA PHE A 661 15.24 2.54 -1.23
C PHE A 661 15.07 1.25 -0.43
N GLN A 662 14.85 1.36 0.89
CA GLN A 662 14.60 0.19 1.74
C GLN A 662 13.32 -0.55 1.34
N ALA A 663 12.25 0.19 1.06
CA ALA A 663 10.98 -0.40 0.65
C ALA A 663 11.06 -1.07 -0.73
N ILE A 664 11.71 -0.43 -1.72
CA ILE A 664 11.92 -1.03 -3.05
C ILE A 664 12.77 -2.29 -2.95
N PHE A 665 13.90 -2.22 -2.22
CA PHE A 665 14.77 -3.37 -1.99
C PHE A 665 14.00 -4.55 -1.40
N MET A 666 13.28 -4.31 -0.31
CA MET A 666 12.55 -5.37 0.40
C MET A 666 11.40 -5.94 -0.44
N ALA A 667 10.63 -5.08 -1.13
CA ALA A 667 9.53 -5.51 -1.98
C ALA A 667 10.02 -6.41 -3.12
N ASN A 668 11.09 -6.02 -3.79
CA ASN A 668 11.57 -6.71 -4.99
C ASN A 668 12.43 -7.95 -4.67
N ALA A 669 13.18 -7.95 -3.56
CA ALA A 669 13.82 -9.16 -3.06
C ALA A 669 12.76 -10.23 -2.72
N GLY A 670 11.73 -9.83 -1.96
CA GLY A 670 10.62 -10.72 -1.61
C GLY A 670 9.87 -11.25 -2.83
N GLY A 671 9.59 -10.37 -3.81
CA GLY A 671 8.94 -10.76 -5.06
C GLY A 671 9.77 -11.72 -5.92
N ALA A 672 11.11 -11.58 -5.90
CA ALA A 672 11.99 -12.50 -6.62
C ALA A 672 12.00 -13.91 -5.97
N TRP A 673 12.00 -14.00 -4.64
CA TRP A 673 11.93 -15.30 -3.93
C TRP A 673 10.57 -15.98 -4.13
N ASP A 674 9.48 -15.24 -3.99
CA ASP A 674 8.12 -15.76 -4.17
C ASP A 674 7.94 -16.34 -5.59
N ASN A 675 8.28 -15.56 -6.62
CA ASN A 675 8.18 -16.04 -7.99
C ASN A 675 9.20 -17.14 -8.34
N ALA A 676 10.32 -17.24 -7.63
CA ALA A 676 11.21 -18.40 -7.76
C ALA A 676 10.55 -19.69 -7.24
N LYS A 677 9.78 -19.61 -6.12
CA LYS A 677 8.93 -20.70 -5.63
C LYS A 677 7.89 -21.09 -6.68
N LYS A 678 7.18 -20.12 -7.25
CA LYS A 678 6.16 -20.38 -8.29
C LYS A 678 6.75 -21.01 -9.55
N VAL A 679 7.95 -20.62 -10.00
CA VAL A 679 8.64 -21.30 -11.12
C VAL A 679 8.90 -22.78 -10.81
N VAL A 680 9.36 -23.08 -9.59
CA VAL A 680 9.62 -24.48 -9.17
C VAL A 680 8.33 -25.29 -9.08
N GLU A 681 7.25 -24.68 -8.61
CA GLU A 681 5.95 -25.34 -8.45
C GLU A 681 5.20 -25.56 -9.77
N VAL A 682 5.12 -24.53 -10.61
CA VAL A 682 4.27 -24.49 -11.80
C VAL A 682 5.00 -24.97 -13.05
N GLU A 683 6.18 -24.38 -13.34
CA GLU A 683 6.92 -24.70 -14.58
C GLU A 683 7.71 -26.00 -14.44
N LEU A 684 8.46 -26.14 -13.34
CA LEU A 684 9.31 -27.34 -13.13
C LEU A 684 8.54 -28.50 -12.53
N LYS A 685 7.34 -28.27 -12.00
CA LYS A 685 6.48 -29.28 -11.34
C LYS A 685 7.26 -30.10 -10.29
N ALA A 686 8.11 -29.42 -9.52
CA ALA A 686 9.03 -30.02 -8.58
C ALA A 686 8.59 -29.86 -7.12
N LYS A 687 7.28 -29.74 -6.85
CA LYS A 687 6.71 -29.67 -5.49
C LYS A 687 7.17 -30.86 -4.64
N GLY A 688 7.54 -30.63 -3.38
CA GLY A 688 7.98 -31.66 -2.43
C GLY A 688 9.43 -32.15 -2.62
N THR A 689 10.21 -31.53 -3.51
CA THR A 689 11.65 -31.83 -3.70
C THR A 689 12.52 -30.91 -2.81
N PRO A 690 13.80 -31.26 -2.60
CA PRO A 690 14.75 -30.37 -1.90
C PRO A 690 14.89 -28.98 -2.55
N LEU A 691 14.72 -28.89 -3.87
CA LEU A 691 14.68 -27.61 -4.58
C LEU A 691 13.47 -26.75 -4.14
N HIS A 692 12.30 -27.39 -4.06
CA HIS A 692 11.09 -26.72 -3.56
C HIS A 692 11.28 -26.27 -2.11
N ASP A 693 11.79 -27.13 -1.22
CA ASP A 693 12.06 -26.78 0.17
C ASP A 693 12.98 -25.54 0.26
N ALA A 694 14.02 -25.46 -0.58
CA ALA A 694 14.91 -24.30 -0.61
C ALA A 694 14.21 -23.01 -1.05
N THR A 695 13.30 -23.09 -2.04
CA THR A 695 12.54 -21.92 -2.51
C THR A 695 11.46 -21.48 -1.51
N VAL A 696 10.82 -22.40 -0.79
CA VAL A 696 9.92 -22.09 0.33
C VAL A 696 10.67 -21.33 1.44
N VAL A 697 11.91 -21.70 1.76
CA VAL A 697 12.74 -20.95 2.72
C VAL A 697 12.98 -19.51 2.24
N GLY A 698 13.29 -19.34 0.95
CA GLY A 698 13.48 -17.99 0.38
C GLY A 698 12.23 -17.14 0.46
N ASP A 699 11.08 -17.69 0.13
CA ASP A 699 9.79 -17.03 0.21
C ASP A 699 9.45 -16.64 1.67
N THR A 700 9.64 -17.58 2.62
CA THR A 700 9.50 -17.30 4.07
C THR A 700 10.37 -16.12 4.55
N VAL A 701 11.60 -15.96 4.02
CA VAL A 701 12.45 -14.80 4.30
C VAL A 701 11.91 -13.54 3.63
N GLY A 702 11.38 -13.68 2.42
CA GLY A 702 10.82 -12.61 1.62
C GLY A 702 9.51 -12.03 2.15
N ASP A 703 8.69 -12.84 2.79
CA ASP A 703 7.36 -12.47 3.26
C ASP A 703 7.33 -11.24 4.16
N PRO A 704 8.06 -11.17 5.28
CA PRO A 704 8.09 -9.95 6.09
C PRO A 704 8.71 -8.77 5.35
N PHE A 705 9.50 -9.00 4.30
CA PHE A 705 10.08 -7.96 3.48
C PHE A 705 9.05 -7.36 2.53
N LYS A 706 8.43 -8.19 1.65
CA LYS A 706 7.55 -7.72 0.57
C LYS A 706 6.18 -7.25 1.05
N ASP A 707 5.62 -7.88 2.08
CA ASP A 707 4.20 -7.71 2.46
C ASP A 707 4.00 -7.10 3.86
N THR A 708 5.07 -6.89 4.65
CA THR A 708 4.99 -6.21 5.94
C THR A 708 5.80 -4.93 5.94
N SER A 709 7.13 -5.02 5.92
CA SER A 709 8.02 -3.87 6.13
C SER A 709 7.96 -2.89 4.96
N SER A 710 8.12 -3.36 3.71
CA SER A 710 8.17 -2.48 2.53
C SER A 710 6.91 -1.67 2.35
N VAL A 711 5.77 -2.31 2.48
CA VAL A 711 4.46 -1.70 2.21
C VAL A 711 4.00 -0.78 3.34
N ALA A 712 4.34 -1.08 4.59
CA ALA A 712 3.99 -0.25 5.73
C ALA A 712 4.85 1.04 5.80
N MET A 713 5.99 1.09 5.12
CA MET A 713 6.78 2.33 5.02
C MET A 713 6.03 3.45 4.28
N ASN A 714 5.22 3.10 3.29
CA ASN A 714 4.44 4.07 2.51
C ASN A 714 3.54 4.93 3.41
N PRO A 715 2.54 4.41 4.14
CA PRO A 715 1.70 5.24 5.00
C PRO A 715 2.46 5.84 6.20
N ILE A 716 3.52 5.21 6.68
CA ILE A 716 4.34 5.76 7.78
C ILE A 716 5.08 7.03 7.36
N ILE A 717 5.66 7.08 6.16
CA ILE A 717 6.31 8.28 5.63
C ILE A 717 5.29 9.41 5.50
N LYS A 718 4.12 9.14 4.96
CA LYS A 718 3.04 10.12 4.80
C LYS A 718 2.50 10.60 6.16
N PHE A 719 2.24 9.68 7.08
CA PHE A 719 1.82 10.03 8.44
C PHE A 719 2.83 10.93 9.12
N THR A 720 4.12 10.57 9.08
CA THR A 720 5.19 11.34 9.73
C THR A 720 5.31 12.74 9.13
N THR A 721 5.17 12.91 7.82
CA THR A 721 5.25 14.22 7.18
C THR A 721 4.02 15.09 7.44
N LEU A 722 2.82 14.54 7.34
CA LEU A 722 1.56 15.27 7.60
C LEU A 722 1.40 15.64 9.07
N PHE A 723 1.53 14.65 9.95
CA PHE A 723 1.46 14.86 11.39
C PHE A 723 2.63 15.72 11.89
N GLY A 724 3.78 15.57 11.23
CA GLY A 724 4.97 16.35 11.50
C GLY A 724 4.83 17.84 11.23
N LEU A 725 4.06 18.24 10.19
CA LEU A 725 3.72 19.63 9.95
C LEU A 725 3.01 20.22 11.18
N LEU A 726 1.98 19.56 11.64
CA LEU A 726 1.21 19.98 12.80
C LEU A 726 2.07 20.01 14.08
N ALA A 727 2.92 19.00 14.27
CA ALA A 727 3.79 18.90 15.43
C ALA A 727 4.85 20.02 15.48
N VAL A 728 5.48 20.35 14.36
CA VAL A 728 6.51 21.38 14.33
C VAL A 728 5.93 22.77 14.44
N GLU A 729 4.77 23.03 13.81
CA GLU A 729 4.08 24.29 13.97
C GLU A 729 3.61 24.53 15.42
N LEU A 730 3.19 23.48 16.12
CA LEU A 730 2.94 23.50 17.55
C LEU A 730 4.21 23.85 18.35
N ALA A 731 5.31 23.17 18.04
CA ALA A 731 6.57 23.29 18.75
C ALA A 731 7.19 24.71 18.66
N ILE A 732 7.20 25.34 17.48
CA ILE A 732 7.82 26.66 17.29
C ILE A 732 7.08 27.81 17.99
N GLN A 733 5.83 27.58 18.39
CA GLN A 733 5.04 28.58 19.14
C GLN A 733 5.24 28.50 20.65
N MET A 734 5.96 27.48 21.14
CA MET A 734 6.21 27.24 22.57
C MET A 734 7.53 27.86 23.03
N GLU A 735 7.60 28.17 24.33
CA GLU A 735 8.87 28.56 24.95
C GLU A 735 9.91 27.43 24.87
N THR A 736 11.16 27.78 24.57
CA THR A 736 12.24 26.81 24.35
C THR A 736 12.42 25.82 25.50
N SER A 737 12.30 26.28 26.75
CA SER A 737 12.42 25.41 27.93
C SER A 737 11.33 24.35 27.99
N ALA A 738 10.08 24.73 27.75
CA ALA A 738 8.93 23.80 27.71
C ALA A 738 9.04 22.85 26.53
N ARG A 739 9.43 23.37 25.36
CA ARG A 739 9.62 22.60 24.12
C ARG A 739 10.65 21.48 24.31
N VAL A 740 11.85 21.82 24.81
CA VAL A 740 12.93 20.84 25.04
C VAL A 740 12.55 19.83 26.14
N GLY A 741 11.84 20.29 27.19
CA GLY A 741 11.34 19.40 28.24
C GLY A 741 10.37 18.35 27.69
N LEU A 742 9.41 18.76 26.85
CA LEU A 742 8.46 17.86 26.18
C LEU A 742 9.16 16.94 25.18
N ALA A 743 10.16 17.44 24.41
CA ALA A 743 10.96 16.62 23.51
C ALA A 743 11.63 15.46 24.25
N ALA A 744 12.20 15.73 25.41
CA ALA A 744 12.84 14.70 26.26
C ALA A 744 11.82 13.67 26.77
N VAL A 745 10.63 14.10 27.19
CA VAL A 745 9.55 13.20 27.63
C VAL A 745 9.07 12.31 26.46
N PHE A 746 8.80 12.90 25.29
CA PHE A 746 8.37 12.14 24.13
C PHE A 746 9.42 11.14 23.65
N LEU A 747 10.71 11.55 23.68
CA LEU A 747 11.82 10.65 23.35
C LEU A 747 11.90 9.49 24.34
N ALA A 748 11.77 9.74 25.64
CA ALA A 748 11.78 8.70 26.66
C ALA A 748 10.64 7.69 26.42
N VAL A 749 9.43 8.16 26.11
CA VAL A 749 8.29 7.30 25.76
C VAL A 749 8.58 6.50 24.50
N ALA A 750 9.09 7.14 23.42
CA ALA A 750 9.48 6.45 22.19
C ALA A 750 10.49 5.33 22.47
N LEU A 751 11.53 5.59 23.25
CA LEU A 751 12.56 4.61 23.61
C LEU A 751 12.00 3.42 24.41
N VAL A 752 10.99 3.62 25.25
CA VAL A 752 10.30 2.52 25.94
C VAL A 752 9.64 1.59 24.92
N PHE A 753 8.97 2.12 23.89
CA PHE A 753 8.35 1.29 22.85
C PHE A 753 9.37 0.70 21.88
N VAL A 754 10.49 1.38 21.59
CA VAL A 754 11.64 0.80 20.87
C VAL A 754 12.15 -0.42 21.63
N TRP A 755 12.39 -0.28 22.93
CA TRP A 755 12.84 -1.39 23.79
C TRP A 755 11.82 -2.55 23.79
N ARG A 756 10.51 -2.25 23.87
CA ARG A 756 9.45 -3.26 23.83
C ARG A 756 9.41 -4.00 22.49
N SER A 757 9.61 -3.28 21.36
CA SER A 757 9.59 -3.90 20.03
C SER A 757 10.72 -4.91 19.83
N PHE A 758 11.87 -4.71 20.46
CA PHE A 758 12.99 -5.65 20.41
C PHE A 758 12.91 -6.74 21.48
N TYR A 759 12.83 -6.36 22.76
CA TYR A 759 13.07 -7.27 23.87
C TYR A 759 11.81 -7.97 24.39
N ARG A 760 10.62 -7.43 24.14
CA ARG A 760 9.33 -8.03 24.50
C ARG A 760 8.64 -8.77 23.34
N MET A 761 9.25 -8.74 22.17
CA MET A 761 8.81 -9.43 20.95
C MET A 761 9.86 -10.48 20.51
N ARG A 762 10.66 -11.02 21.41
CA ARG A 762 11.64 -12.07 21.10
C ARG A 762 11.05 -13.46 21.24
N ILE A 763 11.57 -14.38 20.42
CA ILE A 763 11.44 -15.81 20.63
C ILE A 763 12.24 -16.15 21.90
N GLU A 764 11.59 -16.76 22.90
CA GLU A 764 12.28 -17.18 24.12
C GLU A 764 13.34 -18.24 23.81
N THR A 765 14.58 -17.99 24.20
CA THR A 765 15.68 -18.93 24.00
C THR A 765 15.55 -20.07 25.01
N GLY A 766 14.80 -21.12 24.64
CA GLY A 766 14.72 -22.36 25.42
C GLY A 766 15.89 -23.33 25.17
N VAL A 767 16.96 -22.89 24.49
CA VAL A 767 18.18 -23.67 24.36
C VAL A 767 18.86 -23.67 25.72
N LYS A 768 18.52 -24.67 26.55
CA LYS A 768 19.41 -25.07 27.63
C LYS A 768 20.72 -25.45 26.97
N SER A 769 21.82 -24.77 27.33
CA SER A 769 23.15 -25.26 27.04
C SER A 769 23.19 -26.72 27.51
N THR A 770 23.15 -27.66 26.59
CA THR A 770 23.57 -29.02 26.88
C THR A 770 25.03 -28.87 27.29
N GLU A 771 25.27 -28.96 28.58
CA GLU A 771 26.59 -29.19 29.12
C GLU A 771 27.23 -30.29 28.28
N THR A 772 28.37 -29.99 27.74
CA THR A 772 29.27 -30.90 27.08
C THR A 772 29.19 -32.29 27.68
N ALA A 773 28.41 -33.17 27.04
CA ALA A 773 28.58 -34.62 27.26
C ALA A 773 30.03 -34.95 26.93
N GLY A 774 30.73 -35.42 27.93
CA GLY A 774 32.17 -35.56 27.98
C GLY A 774 32.79 -36.16 26.72
N ALA A 775 33.93 -35.59 26.36
CA ALA A 775 34.89 -36.17 25.50
C ALA A 775 35.20 -37.62 25.93
N ALA A 776 34.58 -38.59 25.26
CA ALA A 776 35.05 -39.95 25.32
C ALA A 776 36.36 -39.99 24.52
N SER A 777 37.46 -40.09 25.23
CA SER A 777 38.77 -40.35 24.67
C SER A 777 38.74 -41.59 23.77
N PRO A 778 39.39 -41.60 22.61
CA PRO A 778 39.54 -42.82 21.83
C PRO A 778 40.60 -43.68 22.51
N ALA A 779 40.22 -44.84 23.01
CA ALA A 779 41.12 -45.92 23.34
C ALA A 779 41.25 -46.85 22.18
N HIS A 780 42.48 -46.94 21.64
CA HIS A 780 43.09 -47.94 20.73
C HIS A 780 42.46 -48.24 19.38
#